data_ed1420683e9f83dde11cccf5c3131625
#
_entry.id   ed1420683e9f83dde11cccf5c3131625
#
_cell.length_a   1.000
_cell.length_b   1.000
_cell.length_c   1.000
_cell.angle_alpha   90.00
_cell.angle_beta   90.00
_cell.angle_gamma   90.00
#
_symmetry.space_group_name_H-M   'P 1'
#
loop_
_entity.id
_entity.type
_entity.pdbx_description
1 polymer ?
#
loop_
_entity_poly.entity_id
_entity_poly.type
_entity_poly.pdbx_seq_one_letter_code
_entity_poly.pdbx_strand_id
1 'polypeptide(L)'
;MHYRQENIRKQKKRYMKKIFLLGILGCLFAFQQAFAQTDSIGDTHELKNVVVKATNGVKAKSRVDNTELIGKGQLIRAACCNLGESFTANPSVDVSYSDAATGAKQIKLLGLSGTYVQMLTENVPNLRGASLPYSLGYVPGPWMQSIQVSKGASSVKNGYESTTGQINIEFLKPQGTDGVRANVYQDSELKTEANLDGSIHLNDRLSTATLLHFENRQMDHDGNGDGFMDMPKLRQYNIMHRWAYVSPGWISQLMLRGLHDEHDGGQSAKHTDSAPSEPRYTTTVRTNRYEMQWKNGFTLDAEHNTSIALMLHGSWHDADNSFGQTQYDVVQKNGYAQLMFETDFTENHNMSVGASLNHDHYAERFNPHGSLPDAPREVARETTPGLYAQYTYKLGEKLTVMPGIRWDHSNHYGSFFTPRLHIKYSPADIITLRASVGKGYRSPHVLAENVALLASGREVFIASDLKQEEAWNMGASVGLNIPLFDKNLELNAEYYYTDFKHQVIMNFDGAKGAHTLSFENLDGKSYSHTFQVDATYPFFSGMSATATFRLNDVKSAYDGVLRTKPLTSRYKGLLTLSYKTPLELWQFDVTGHLNGGGRLYDQSRYPAYFQLQAQVTREFRHFSVYLGGENLTHYRIDHPIVQSHHPWSAAFDATQVWGPVTGAMAYAGVRFKLEKI
;
A
#
# COMPACT_ATOMS: atom_id res chain seq x y z
N MET A 1 7.89 1.17 41.82
CA MET A 1 7.75 1.94 40.58
C MET A 1 6.80 1.27 39.56
N HIS A 2 6.83 -0.04 39.43
CA HIS A 2 5.97 -0.83 38.50
C HIS A 2 4.46 -0.62 38.70
N TYR A 3 3.97 -0.55 39.94
CA TYR A 3 2.53 -0.38 40.25
C TYR A 3 1.96 0.99 39.80
N ARG A 4 2.79 2.01 39.69
CA ARG A 4 2.40 3.37 39.26
C ARG A 4 2.25 3.49 37.77
N GLN A 5 3.08 2.78 36.99
CA GLN A 5 3.01 2.75 35.52
C GLN A 5 1.82 1.94 35.03
N GLU A 6 1.49 0.84 35.71
CA GLU A 6 0.32 0.02 35.38
C GLU A 6 -1.00 0.74 35.63
N ASN A 7 -1.06 1.55 36.68
CA ASN A 7 -2.24 2.41 36.94
C ASN A 7 -2.39 3.54 35.93
N ILE A 8 -1.31 4.13 35.44
CA ILE A 8 -1.34 5.16 34.39
C ILE A 8 -1.76 4.54 33.05
N ARG A 9 -1.31 3.32 32.71
CA ARG A 9 -1.76 2.54 31.55
C ARG A 9 -3.24 2.20 31.63
N LYS A 10 -3.72 1.75 32.79
CA LYS A 10 -5.15 1.45 33.01
C LYS A 10 -6.03 2.71 32.96
N GLN A 11 -5.56 3.84 33.47
CA GLN A 11 -6.25 5.13 33.34
C GLN A 11 -6.29 5.62 31.90
N LYS A 12 -5.18 5.58 31.15
CA LYS A 12 -5.15 5.92 29.72
C LYS A 12 -6.10 5.05 28.89
N LYS A 13 -6.10 3.70 29.13
CA LYS A 13 -7.06 2.78 28.47
C LYS A 13 -8.52 3.13 28.78
N ARG A 14 -8.82 3.56 30.02
CA ARG A 14 -10.19 3.96 30.40
C ARG A 14 -10.61 5.29 29.78
N TYR A 15 -9.71 6.24 29.63
CA TYR A 15 -9.98 7.52 28.97
C TYR A 15 -10.18 7.35 27.45
N MET A 16 -9.35 6.56 26.78
CA MET A 16 -9.50 6.29 25.34
C MET A 16 -10.78 5.53 25.01
N LYS A 17 -11.19 4.54 25.84
CA LYS A 17 -12.49 3.86 25.70
C LYS A 17 -13.67 4.86 25.83
N LYS A 18 -13.57 5.85 26.72
CA LYS A 18 -14.62 6.87 26.88
C LYS A 18 -14.69 7.84 25.69
N ILE A 19 -13.55 8.24 25.11
CA ILE A 19 -13.50 9.10 23.94
C ILE A 19 -14.03 8.37 22.70
N PHE A 20 -13.70 7.10 22.54
CA PHE A 20 -14.20 6.25 21.46
C PHE A 20 -15.71 6.01 21.55
N LEU A 21 -16.24 5.76 22.77
CA LEU A 21 -17.67 5.60 23.03
C LEU A 21 -18.45 6.93 22.80
N LEU A 22 -17.88 8.08 23.20
CA LEU A 22 -18.46 9.39 22.97
C LEU A 22 -18.48 9.77 21.48
N GLY A 23 -17.45 9.37 20.72
CA GLY A 23 -17.44 9.55 19.26
C GLY A 23 -18.54 8.75 18.57
N ILE A 24 -18.74 7.50 18.95
CA ILE A 24 -19.80 6.63 18.41
C ILE A 24 -21.20 7.14 18.81
N LEU A 25 -21.41 7.58 20.06
CA LEU A 25 -22.67 8.17 20.50
C LEU A 25 -22.96 9.49 19.78
N GLY A 26 -21.94 10.33 19.53
CA GLY A 26 -22.10 11.58 18.78
C GLY A 26 -22.53 11.35 17.32
N CYS A 27 -21.97 10.32 16.68
CA CYS A 27 -22.38 9.92 15.33
C CYS A 27 -23.81 9.35 15.28
N LEU A 28 -24.23 8.59 16.29
CA LEU A 28 -25.59 8.04 16.37
C LEU A 28 -26.65 9.13 16.64
N PHE A 29 -26.32 10.17 17.43
CA PHE A 29 -27.24 11.31 17.66
C PHE A 29 -27.40 12.21 16.43
N ALA A 30 -26.37 12.38 15.62
CA ALA A 30 -26.47 13.12 14.35
C ALA A 30 -27.37 12.41 13.32
N PHE A 31 -27.49 11.07 13.39
CA PHE A 31 -28.36 10.29 12.52
C PHE A 31 -29.85 10.45 12.83
N GLN A 32 -30.24 10.79 14.05
CA GLN A 32 -31.66 10.90 14.43
C GLN A 32 -32.33 12.23 14.06
N GLN A 33 -31.57 13.29 13.76
CA GLN A 33 -32.17 14.61 13.42
C GLN A 33 -32.31 14.90 11.91
N ALA A 34 -31.84 13.98 11.03
CA ALA A 34 -31.79 14.21 9.58
C ALA A 34 -33.05 13.78 8.80
N PHE A 35 -34.14 13.39 9.46
CA PHE A 35 -35.38 12.94 8.79
C PHE A 35 -36.49 14.01 8.74
N ALA A 36 -36.18 15.26 8.47
CA ALA A 36 -37.24 16.25 8.24
C ALA A 36 -36.83 17.25 7.15
N GLN A 37 -37.64 17.26 6.11
CA GLN A 37 -37.86 18.24 5.05
C GLN A 37 -37.18 17.99 3.70
N THR A 38 -38.02 17.55 2.78
CA THR A 38 -37.96 17.69 1.32
C THR A 38 -38.46 19.05 0.92
N ASP A 39 -37.73 19.77 0.05
CA ASP A 39 -38.35 20.53 -1.05
C ASP A 39 -37.36 20.74 -2.20
N SER A 40 -37.94 20.77 -3.39
CA SER A 40 -37.39 20.66 -4.72
C SER A 40 -36.78 21.95 -5.29
N ILE A 41 -35.99 21.77 -6.39
CA ILE A 41 -35.77 22.64 -7.55
C ILE A 41 -34.35 23.21 -7.72
N GLY A 42 -33.82 23.04 -8.91
CA GLY A 42 -32.90 23.94 -9.55
C GLY A 42 -31.82 23.25 -10.39
N ASP A 43 -31.98 23.34 -11.72
CA ASP A 43 -30.95 22.97 -12.68
C ASP A 43 -29.61 23.65 -12.38
N THR A 44 -28.63 22.86 -11.99
CA THR A 44 -27.23 23.27 -11.90
C THR A 44 -26.46 22.65 -13.05
N HIS A 45 -25.78 23.46 -13.84
CA HIS A 45 -24.82 23.02 -14.83
C HIS A 45 -23.80 22.10 -14.15
N GLU A 46 -23.93 20.80 -14.41
CA GLU A 46 -22.93 19.81 -14.02
C GLU A 46 -21.60 20.15 -14.70
N LEU A 47 -20.61 20.53 -13.91
CA LEU A 47 -19.22 20.35 -14.29
C LEU A 47 -19.08 18.85 -14.60
N LYS A 48 -18.84 18.53 -15.86
CA LYS A 48 -18.64 17.15 -16.33
C LYS A 48 -17.60 16.49 -15.43
N ASN A 49 -18.06 15.74 -14.45
CA ASN A 49 -17.23 14.74 -13.80
C ASN A 49 -16.74 13.84 -14.92
N VAL A 50 -15.44 13.88 -15.20
CA VAL A 50 -14.81 12.90 -16.06
C VAL A 50 -14.84 11.59 -15.29
N VAL A 51 -15.99 10.91 -15.35
CA VAL A 51 -16.12 9.53 -14.95
C VAL A 51 -15.36 8.74 -16.01
N VAL A 52 -14.09 8.49 -15.76
CA VAL A 52 -13.34 7.51 -16.53
C VAL A 52 -14.02 6.18 -16.24
N LYS A 53 -14.91 5.74 -17.15
CA LYS A 53 -15.39 4.37 -17.17
C LYS A 53 -14.19 3.49 -17.47
N ALA A 54 -13.49 3.08 -16.42
CA ALA A 54 -12.37 2.17 -16.52
C ALA A 54 -12.91 0.78 -16.88
N THR A 55 -12.81 0.42 -18.13
CA THR A 55 -12.82 -0.97 -18.55
C THR A 55 -11.49 -1.58 -18.12
N ASN A 56 -11.56 -2.58 -17.28
CA ASN A 56 -10.57 -3.60 -16.89
C ASN A 56 -9.09 -3.30 -17.22
N GLY A 57 -8.30 -2.84 -16.24
CA GLY A 57 -6.83 -2.81 -16.36
C GLY A 57 -6.26 -1.81 -17.36
N VAL A 58 -7.05 -0.87 -17.82
CA VAL A 58 -6.65 0.06 -18.88
C VAL A 58 -5.63 1.04 -18.30
N LYS A 59 -4.41 0.98 -18.82
CA LYS A 59 -3.44 2.07 -18.65
C LYS A 59 -4.10 3.35 -19.13
N ALA A 60 -4.14 4.37 -18.28
CA ALA A 60 -4.81 5.62 -18.62
C ALA A 60 -4.15 6.24 -19.85
N LYS A 61 -4.79 6.08 -21.04
CA LYS A 61 -4.25 6.55 -22.31
C LYS A 61 -3.96 8.05 -22.30
N SER A 62 -4.70 8.82 -21.50
CA SER A 62 -4.56 10.27 -21.37
C SER A 62 -3.34 10.70 -20.53
N ARG A 63 -2.81 9.85 -19.63
CA ARG A 63 -1.70 10.21 -18.75
C ARG A 63 -0.35 10.09 -19.45
N VAL A 64 0.57 11.00 -19.08
CA VAL A 64 1.96 11.02 -19.58
C VAL A 64 2.78 9.93 -18.89
N ASP A 65 2.60 9.79 -17.58
CA ASP A 65 3.23 8.76 -16.77
C ASP A 65 2.62 7.38 -17.06
N ASN A 66 3.40 6.32 -16.84
CA ASN A 66 2.93 4.94 -17.02
C ASN A 66 2.13 4.50 -15.78
N THR A 67 0.90 5.01 -15.68
CA THR A 67 -0.01 4.76 -14.58
C THR A 67 -1.06 3.72 -14.96
N GLU A 68 -1.19 2.70 -14.13
CA GLU A 68 -2.27 1.72 -14.14
C GLU A 68 -3.33 2.10 -13.12
N LEU A 69 -4.61 2.06 -13.53
CA LEU A 69 -5.76 2.31 -12.66
C LEU A 69 -6.44 1.00 -12.30
N ILE A 70 -6.44 0.64 -11.03
CA ILE A 70 -7.23 -0.45 -10.46
C ILE A 70 -8.53 0.17 -9.97
N GLY A 71 -9.59 0.04 -10.75
CA GLY A 71 -10.90 0.58 -10.43
C GLY A 71 -11.75 -0.36 -9.57
N LYS A 72 -12.91 0.14 -9.10
CA LYS A 72 -13.82 -0.61 -8.23
C LYS A 72 -14.21 -1.98 -8.82
N GLY A 73 -14.41 -2.07 -10.13
CA GLY A 73 -14.74 -3.34 -10.80
C GLY A 73 -13.64 -4.40 -10.71
N GLN A 74 -12.37 -4.01 -10.58
CA GLN A 74 -11.25 -4.93 -10.36
C GLN A 74 -11.09 -5.27 -8.88
N LEU A 75 -11.29 -4.29 -7.98
CA LEU A 75 -11.23 -4.49 -6.53
C LEU A 75 -12.25 -5.50 -5.99
N ILE A 76 -13.38 -5.71 -6.68
CA ILE A 76 -14.40 -6.67 -6.26
C ILE A 76 -14.24 -8.07 -6.87
N ARG A 77 -13.31 -8.29 -7.82
CA ARG A 77 -13.07 -9.58 -8.48
C ARG A 77 -12.40 -10.62 -7.59
N ALA A 78 -11.55 -10.18 -6.68
CA ALA A 78 -11.13 -10.95 -5.54
C ALA A 78 -11.83 -10.37 -4.32
N ALA A 79 -12.09 -11.14 -3.26
CA ALA A 79 -12.59 -10.57 -2.01
C ALA A 79 -11.48 -9.78 -1.35
N CYS A 80 -11.16 -8.59 -1.90
CA CYS A 80 -10.10 -7.73 -1.40
C CYS A 80 -10.50 -7.19 -0.03
N CYS A 81 -10.02 -7.84 1.00
CA CYS A 81 -10.25 -7.44 2.38
C CYS A 81 -9.45 -6.20 2.75
N ASN A 82 -8.25 -6.04 2.17
CA ASN A 82 -7.35 -4.92 2.42
C ASN A 82 -6.52 -4.52 1.18
N LEU A 83 -5.73 -3.47 1.31
CA LEU A 83 -4.88 -2.97 0.21
C LEU A 83 -3.92 -4.04 -0.33
N GLY A 84 -3.31 -4.86 0.53
CA GLY A 84 -2.38 -5.91 0.08
C GLY A 84 -3.07 -6.92 -0.84
N GLU A 85 -4.25 -7.37 -0.49
CA GLU A 85 -5.03 -8.33 -1.28
C GLU A 85 -5.54 -7.73 -2.59
N SER A 86 -5.69 -6.39 -2.66
CA SER A 86 -6.08 -5.70 -3.90
C SER A 86 -5.07 -5.83 -5.04
N PHE A 87 -3.83 -6.19 -4.74
CA PHE A 87 -2.78 -6.39 -5.74
C PHE A 87 -2.66 -7.84 -6.22
N THR A 88 -3.41 -8.79 -5.67
CA THR A 88 -3.29 -10.21 -6.06
C THR A 88 -3.56 -10.43 -7.54
N ALA A 89 -4.52 -9.73 -8.13
CA ALA A 89 -4.78 -9.79 -9.57
C ALA A 89 -4.04 -8.70 -10.37
N ASN A 90 -3.10 -7.97 -9.75
CA ASN A 90 -2.32 -6.92 -10.40
C ASN A 90 -0.92 -7.43 -10.74
N PRO A 91 -0.51 -7.34 -12.02
CA PRO A 91 0.79 -7.86 -12.43
C PRO A 91 1.98 -6.97 -12.01
N SER A 92 1.73 -5.72 -11.68
CA SER A 92 2.77 -4.70 -11.48
C SER A 92 3.32 -4.66 -10.07
N VAL A 93 2.48 -5.01 -9.08
CA VAL A 93 2.83 -4.98 -7.66
C VAL A 93 2.86 -6.41 -7.12
N ASP A 94 3.98 -6.79 -6.52
CA ASP A 94 4.07 -8.05 -5.78
C ASP A 94 3.75 -7.79 -4.31
N VAL A 95 3.00 -8.68 -3.71
CA VAL A 95 2.75 -8.71 -2.26
C VAL A 95 3.28 -10.01 -1.70
N SER A 96 4.02 -9.94 -0.62
CA SER A 96 4.54 -11.10 0.11
C SER A 96 4.52 -10.84 1.60
N TYR A 97 4.53 -11.89 2.41
CA TYR A 97 4.79 -11.75 3.84
C TYR A 97 6.24 -11.33 4.07
N SER A 98 6.45 -10.50 5.09
CA SER A 98 7.80 -10.09 5.53
C SER A 98 8.40 -11.09 6.48
N ASP A 99 7.55 -11.77 7.27
CA ASP A 99 7.90 -12.84 8.20
C ASP A 99 6.73 -13.83 8.36
N ALA A 100 7.01 -14.99 8.94
CA ALA A 100 6.04 -16.06 9.15
C ALA A 100 5.32 -15.99 10.51
N ALA A 101 5.65 -15.04 11.39
CA ALA A 101 5.15 -15.03 12.76
C ALA A 101 4.15 -13.88 13.04
N THR A 102 4.28 -12.74 12.36
CA THR A 102 3.51 -11.52 12.69
C THR A 102 2.43 -11.16 11.67
N GLY A 103 2.48 -11.79 10.49
CA GLY A 103 1.57 -11.48 9.38
C GLY A 103 1.85 -10.15 8.68
N ALA A 104 3.00 -9.51 8.93
CA ALA A 104 3.44 -8.32 8.21
C ALA A 104 3.56 -8.62 6.71
N LYS A 105 3.04 -7.71 5.89
CA LYS A 105 3.10 -7.83 4.41
C LYS A 105 3.92 -6.69 3.83
N GLN A 106 4.68 -6.97 2.79
CA GLN A 106 5.41 -5.97 2.01
C GLN A 106 5.02 -6.01 0.55
N ILE A 107 5.10 -4.86 -0.10
CA ILE A 107 5.01 -4.77 -1.56
C ILE A 107 6.40 -4.74 -2.19
N LYS A 108 6.47 -5.14 -3.45
CA LYS A 108 7.62 -4.91 -4.33
C LYS A 108 7.13 -4.32 -5.64
N LEU A 109 7.79 -3.27 -6.10
CA LEU A 109 7.54 -2.64 -7.38
C LEU A 109 8.86 -2.58 -8.16
N LEU A 110 8.85 -3.02 -9.42
CA LEU A 110 10.05 -3.13 -10.25
C LEU A 110 11.15 -4.01 -9.59
N GLY A 111 10.74 -5.07 -8.88
CA GLY A 111 11.64 -5.99 -8.17
C GLY A 111 12.27 -5.43 -6.87
N LEU A 112 11.96 -4.19 -6.50
CA LEU A 112 12.51 -3.50 -5.33
C LEU A 112 11.50 -3.41 -4.19
N SER A 113 11.98 -3.29 -2.95
CA SER A 113 11.17 -3.20 -1.73
C SER A 113 10.18 -2.03 -1.76
N GLY A 114 9.05 -2.18 -1.09
CA GLY A 114 8.05 -1.14 -0.89
C GLY A 114 8.55 0.13 -0.22
N THR A 115 9.69 0.10 0.46
CA THR A 115 10.36 1.30 0.99
C THR A 115 10.76 2.30 -0.09
N TYR A 116 10.93 1.86 -1.36
CA TYR A 116 11.23 2.69 -2.52
C TYR A 116 9.98 3.12 -3.31
N VAL A 117 8.80 2.70 -2.86
CA VAL A 117 7.51 3.09 -3.43
C VAL A 117 6.91 4.20 -2.57
N GLN A 118 6.60 5.33 -3.18
CA GLN A 118 5.90 6.39 -2.47
C GLN A 118 4.43 6.05 -2.33
N MET A 119 3.97 5.84 -1.10
CA MET A 119 2.56 5.62 -0.79
C MET A 119 1.85 6.95 -0.62
N LEU A 120 0.71 7.11 -1.29
CA LEU A 120 -0.13 8.30 -1.25
C LEU A 120 -1.56 7.94 -0.87
N THR A 121 -2.18 8.81 -0.11
CA THR A 121 -3.63 8.83 0.10
C THR A 121 -4.19 10.10 -0.54
N GLU A 122 -4.93 9.94 -1.63
CA GLU A 122 -5.52 11.07 -2.36
C GLU A 122 -4.49 12.16 -2.72
N ASN A 123 -3.34 11.72 -3.27
CA ASN A 123 -2.19 12.53 -3.68
C ASN A 123 -1.40 13.21 -2.54
N VAL A 124 -1.60 12.79 -1.30
CA VAL A 124 -0.81 13.24 -0.14
C VAL A 124 0.05 12.10 0.35
N PRO A 125 1.38 12.30 0.58
CA PRO A 125 2.27 11.28 1.15
C PRO A 125 1.74 10.74 2.47
N ASN A 126 1.62 9.41 2.59
CA ASN A 126 1.07 8.73 3.76
C ASN A 126 1.60 7.28 3.83
N LEU A 127 1.32 6.56 4.93
CA LEU A 127 1.67 5.14 5.13
C LEU A 127 3.18 4.87 4.92
N ARG A 128 4.02 5.70 5.54
CA ARG A 128 5.49 5.67 5.46
C ARG A 128 6.12 5.51 6.85
N GLY A 129 7.40 5.19 6.91
CA GLY A 129 8.15 5.04 8.16
C GLY A 129 7.59 3.90 9.02
N ALA A 130 7.29 4.18 10.30
CA ALA A 130 6.83 3.19 11.27
C ALA A 130 5.51 2.51 10.90
N SER A 131 4.68 3.13 10.07
CA SER A 131 3.44 2.50 9.62
C SER A 131 3.64 1.51 8.47
N LEU A 132 4.77 1.56 7.76
CA LEU A 132 4.99 0.79 6.53
C LEU A 132 4.82 -0.73 6.68
N PRO A 133 5.35 -1.40 7.72
CA PRO A 133 5.33 -2.86 7.82
C PRO A 133 3.92 -3.48 7.84
N TYR A 134 2.95 -2.78 8.40
CA TYR A 134 1.55 -3.25 8.51
C TYR A 134 0.56 -2.41 7.70
N SER A 135 1.05 -1.40 6.96
CA SER A 135 0.24 -0.41 6.24
C SER A 135 -0.77 -1.00 5.25
N LEU A 136 -0.43 -2.14 4.65
CA LEU A 136 -1.29 -2.83 3.69
C LEU A 136 -2.57 -3.39 4.34
N GLY A 137 -2.50 -3.79 5.61
CA GLY A 137 -3.63 -4.21 6.43
C GLY A 137 -4.48 -3.04 6.94
N TYR A 138 -3.91 -1.83 7.05
CA TYR A 138 -4.64 -0.69 7.59
C TYR A 138 -5.72 -0.12 6.67
N VAL A 139 -5.68 -0.42 5.38
CA VAL A 139 -6.60 0.13 4.37
C VAL A 139 -7.63 -0.94 3.98
N PRO A 140 -8.87 -0.86 4.48
CA PRO A 140 -9.93 -1.79 4.12
C PRO A 140 -10.28 -1.75 2.63
N GLY A 141 -10.39 -2.90 2.00
CA GLY A 141 -10.72 -3.03 0.57
C GLY A 141 -12.01 -2.32 0.16
N PRO A 142 -13.13 -2.50 0.90
CA PRO A 142 -14.41 -1.86 0.59
C PRO A 142 -14.38 -0.32 0.65
N TRP A 143 -13.41 0.29 1.35
CA TRP A 143 -13.28 1.75 1.43
C TRP A 143 -12.65 2.38 0.20
N MET A 144 -11.96 1.57 -0.62
CA MET A 144 -11.25 2.05 -1.79
C MET A 144 -12.19 2.25 -2.98
N GLN A 145 -12.10 3.41 -3.61
CA GLN A 145 -12.74 3.71 -4.89
C GLN A 145 -11.85 3.27 -6.05
N SER A 146 -10.55 3.53 -5.93
CA SER A 146 -9.53 3.11 -6.90
C SER A 146 -8.13 3.16 -6.30
N ILE A 147 -7.20 2.46 -6.95
CA ILE A 147 -5.78 2.55 -6.69
C ILE A 147 -5.09 2.92 -8.00
N GLN A 148 -4.16 3.87 -7.94
CA GLN A 148 -3.34 4.27 -9.08
C GLN A 148 -1.90 3.81 -8.82
N VAL A 149 -1.37 2.98 -9.70
CA VAL A 149 0.00 2.48 -9.66
C VAL A 149 0.80 3.13 -10.77
N SER A 150 1.63 4.11 -10.44
CA SER A 150 2.54 4.77 -11.38
C SER A 150 3.93 4.17 -11.25
N LYS A 151 4.47 3.62 -12.34
CA LYS A 151 5.78 2.98 -12.38
C LYS A 151 6.87 3.94 -12.79
N GLY A 152 8.06 3.76 -12.21
CA GLY A 152 9.22 4.60 -12.47
C GLY A 152 9.18 5.93 -11.73
N ALA A 153 10.03 6.87 -12.11
CA ALA A 153 9.99 8.21 -11.57
C ALA A 153 8.61 8.83 -11.85
N SER A 154 7.93 9.31 -10.81
CA SER A 154 6.60 9.91 -10.92
C SER A 154 6.67 11.45 -10.92
N SER A 155 5.53 12.15 -10.91
CA SER A 155 5.50 13.63 -10.86
C SER A 155 6.27 14.19 -9.64
N VAL A 156 6.96 15.33 -9.82
CA VAL A 156 7.65 16.05 -8.73
C VAL A 156 6.68 16.72 -7.76
N LYS A 157 5.39 16.86 -8.12
CA LYS A 157 4.34 17.48 -7.30
C LYS A 157 4.16 16.77 -5.95
N ASN A 158 4.27 15.43 -5.93
CA ASN A 158 3.97 14.62 -4.76
C ASN A 158 5.19 14.36 -3.85
N GLY A 159 6.33 15.00 -4.13
CA GLY A 159 7.53 14.86 -3.30
C GLY A 159 8.69 14.16 -4.01
N TYR A 160 9.71 13.84 -3.23
CA TYR A 160 11.00 13.32 -3.70
C TYR A 160 11.16 11.80 -3.54
N GLU A 161 10.31 11.13 -2.76
CA GLU A 161 10.50 9.73 -2.31
C GLU A 161 10.17 8.67 -3.37
N SER A 162 9.56 9.03 -4.50
CA SER A 162 9.25 8.08 -5.57
C SER A 162 10.50 7.65 -6.33
N THR A 163 11.09 6.53 -5.94
CA THR A 163 12.24 5.91 -6.61
C THR A 163 11.80 4.89 -7.64
N THR A 164 10.91 3.96 -7.28
CA THR A 164 10.39 2.91 -8.18
C THR A 164 8.99 3.21 -8.68
N GLY A 165 8.31 4.14 -8.05
CA GLY A 165 6.95 4.54 -8.42
C GLY A 165 6.15 5.10 -7.27
N GLN A 166 4.86 5.33 -7.54
CA GLN A 166 3.87 5.79 -6.57
C GLN A 166 2.66 4.86 -6.59
N ILE A 167 2.09 4.64 -5.42
CA ILE A 167 0.79 4.00 -5.26
C ILE A 167 -0.12 5.01 -4.56
N ASN A 168 -1.12 5.51 -5.28
CA ASN A 168 -2.10 6.45 -4.75
C ASN A 168 -3.45 5.75 -4.52
N ILE A 169 -3.97 5.86 -3.31
CA ILE A 169 -5.21 5.27 -2.87
C ILE A 169 -6.28 6.35 -2.85
N GLU A 170 -7.36 6.15 -3.60
CA GLU A 170 -8.53 6.99 -3.56
C GLU A 170 -9.62 6.31 -2.75
N PHE A 171 -10.06 6.94 -1.68
CA PHE A 171 -11.18 6.47 -0.86
C PHE A 171 -12.54 6.91 -1.44
N LEU A 172 -13.60 6.24 -1.00
CA LEU A 172 -14.98 6.62 -1.28
C LEU A 172 -15.22 8.08 -0.87
N LYS A 173 -15.80 8.86 -1.76
CA LYS A 173 -16.02 10.30 -1.58
C LYS A 173 -17.43 10.58 -1.02
N PRO A 174 -17.59 11.61 -0.14
CA PRO A 174 -18.91 12.01 0.36
C PRO A 174 -19.86 12.50 -0.73
N GLN A 175 -19.33 13.05 -1.84
CA GLN A 175 -20.11 13.60 -2.96
C GLN A 175 -20.71 12.51 -3.88
N GLY A 176 -20.55 11.25 -3.54
CA GLY A 176 -21.18 10.15 -4.27
C GLY A 176 -22.69 10.10 -4.06
N THR A 177 -23.29 9.00 -4.47
CA THR A 177 -24.73 8.75 -4.27
C THR A 177 -25.02 8.56 -2.78
N ASP A 178 -26.05 9.24 -2.26
CA ASP A 178 -26.56 9.02 -0.91
C ASP A 178 -26.93 7.55 -0.72
N GLY A 179 -26.52 6.98 0.40
CA GLY A 179 -26.84 5.58 0.66
C GLY A 179 -26.00 4.96 1.75
N VAL A 180 -26.34 3.70 2.02
CA VAL A 180 -25.65 2.85 2.98
C VAL A 180 -25.16 1.60 2.27
N ARG A 181 -23.93 1.22 2.51
CA ARG A 181 -23.32 -0.02 2.00
C ARG A 181 -22.74 -0.80 3.17
N ALA A 182 -22.90 -2.11 3.10
CA ALA A 182 -22.32 -3.02 4.07
C ALA A 182 -21.64 -4.19 3.33
N ASN A 183 -20.54 -4.69 3.89
CA ASN A 183 -19.89 -5.91 3.44
C ASN A 183 -19.52 -6.76 4.64
N VAL A 184 -19.87 -8.04 4.60
CA VAL A 184 -19.47 -9.03 5.58
C VAL A 184 -18.73 -10.14 4.85
N TYR A 185 -17.60 -10.55 5.37
CA TYR A 185 -16.71 -11.56 4.83
C TYR A 185 -16.34 -12.56 5.94
N GLN A 186 -16.23 -13.82 5.57
CA GLN A 186 -15.75 -14.90 6.42
C GLN A 186 -14.91 -15.87 5.59
N ASP A 187 -13.77 -16.31 6.14
CA ASP A 187 -12.95 -17.38 5.53
C ASP A 187 -12.90 -18.66 6.38
N SER A 188 -12.25 -19.69 5.82
CA SER A 188 -12.08 -20.99 6.46
C SER A 188 -11.14 -20.96 7.69
N GLU A 189 -10.32 -19.91 7.85
CA GLU A 189 -9.49 -19.64 9.02
C GLU A 189 -10.25 -18.83 10.10
N LEU A 190 -11.58 -18.74 9.99
CA LEU A 190 -12.47 -17.97 10.87
C LEU A 190 -12.12 -16.48 10.98
N LYS A 191 -11.45 -15.93 9.97
CA LYS A 191 -11.29 -14.48 9.83
C LYS A 191 -12.63 -13.90 9.44
N THR A 192 -13.15 -12.98 10.26
CA THR A 192 -14.40 -12.26 10.00
C THR A 192 -14.10 -10.80 9.77
N GLU A 193 -14.65 -10.22 8.72
CA GLU A 193 -14.63 -8.80 8.47
C GLU A 193 -16.03 -8.24 8.31
N ALA A 194 -16.24 -7.05 8.86
CA ALA A 194 -17.46 -6.27 8.68
C ALA A 194 -17.11 -4.84 8.31
N ASN A 195 -17.67 -4.37 7.22
CA ASN A 195 -17.57 -3.00 6.74
C ASN A 195 -18.94 -2.38 6.65
N LEU A 196 -19.06 -1.12 7.10
CA LEU A 196 -20.28 -0.32 6.95
C LEU A 196 -19.85 1.07 6.53
N ASP A 197 -20.41 1.57 5.44
CA ASP A 197 -20.21 2.95 5.04
C ASP A 197 -21.55 3.61 4.66
N GLY A 198 -21.64 4.90 4.94
CA GLY A 198 -22.80 5.71 4.61
C GLY A 198 -22.38 7.11 4.19
N SER A 199 -23.07 7.64 3.18
CA SER A 199 -22.90 9.02 2.68
C SER A 199 -24.25 9.71 2.56
N ILE A 200 -24.26 11.02 2.83
CA ILE A 200 -25.45 11.86 2.75
C ILE A 200 -25.07 13.29 2.31
N HIS A 201 -25.88 13.87 1.43
CA HIS A 201 -25.87 15.30 1.14
C HIS A 201 -26.67 16.03 2.23
N LEU A 202 -26.01 16.95 2.94
CA LEU A 202 -26.64 17.81 3.93
C LEU A 202 -27.34 18.99 3.27
N ASN A 203 -26.78 19.46 2.16
CA ASN A 203 -27.34 20.44 1.23
C ASN A 203 -26.59 20.34 -0.12
N ASP A 204 -26.93 21.20 -1.08
CA ASP A 204 -26.35 21.21 -2.44
C ASP A 204 -24.82 21.36 -2.49
N ARG A 205 -24.19 21.82 -1.43
CA ARG A 205 -22.76 22.10 -1.36
C ARG A 205 -22.01 21.24 -0.36
N LEU A 206 -22.69 20.72 0.65
CA LEU A 206 -22.07 20.03 1.78
C LEU A 206 -22.53 18.58 1.85
N SER A 207 -21.58 17.67 1.77
CA SER A 207 -21.77 16.22 1.91
C SER A 207 -20.90 15.67 3.03
N THR A 208 -21.36 14.59 3.65
CA THR A 208 -20.58 13.86 4.66
C THR A 208 -20.65 12.35 4.43
N ALA A 209 -19.62 11.62 4.88
CA ALA A 209 -19.58 10.16 4.86
C ALA A 209 -18.85 9.63 6.08
N THR A 210 -19.32 8.47 6.56
CA THR A 210 -18.65 7.70 7.61
C THR A 210 -18.38 6.29 7.10
N LEU A 211 -17.17 5.79 7.31
CA LEU A 211 -16.74 4.46 6.95
C LEU A 211 -16.26 3.75 8.23
N LEU A 212 -16.77 2.56 8.48
CA LEU A 212 -16.45 1.72 9.64
C LEU A 212 -15.91 0.38 9.15
N HIS A 213 -14.89 -0.13 9.82
CA HIS A 213 -14.33 -1.44 9.56
C HIS A 213 -13.98 -2.15 10.86
N PHE A 214 -14.30 -3.42 10.89
CA PHE A 214 -13.93 -4.36 11.93
C PHE A 214 -13.36 -5.62 11.29
N GLU A 215 -12.24 -6.11 11.82
CA GLU A 215 -11.61 -7.37 11.43
C GLU A 215 -11.23 -8.15 12.68
N ASN A 216 -11.49 -9.48 12.65
CA ASN A 216 -11.15 -10.35 13.76
C ASN A 216 -10.80 -11.76 13.25
N ARG A 217 -9.68 -12.30 13.72
CA ARG A 217 -9.27 -13.70 13.58
C ARG A 217 -8.69 -14.17 14.90
N GLN A 218 -9.25 -15.25 15.47
CA GLN A 218 -8.83 -15.77 16.78
C GLN A 218 -8.38 -17.23 16.70
N MET A 219 -8.35 -17.81 15.50
CA MET A 219 -7.97 -19.20 15.32
C MET A 219 -6.47 -19.39 15.59
N ASP A 220 -6.15 -20.42 16.34
CA ASP A 220 -4.79 -20.91 16.57
C ASP A 220 -4.64 -22.18 15.70
N HIS A 221 -4.05 -22.01 14.52
CA HIS A 221 -3.88 -23.03 13.51
C HIS A 221 -2.41 -23.15 13.13
N ASP A 222 -1.88 -24.36 13.23
CA ASP A 222 -0.55 -24.78 12.80
C ASP A 222 -0.76 -25.91 11.79
N GLY A 223 -0.90 -25.53 10.52
CA GLY A 223 -1.23 -26.46 9.44
C GLY A 223 -0.01 -27.17 8.88
N ASN A 224 1.20 -26.61 9.05
CA ASN A 224 2.45 -27.19 8.57
C ASN A 224 3.16 -28.03 9.65
N GLY A 225 2.72 -27.96 10.92
CA GLY A 225 3.25 -28.75 12.03
C GLY A 225 4.61 -28.26 12.54
N ASP A 226 4.97 -27.00 12.31
CA ASP A 226 6.26 -26.46 12.78
C ASP A 226 6.21 -25.91 14.20
N GLY A 227 5.06 -25.98 14.86
CA GLY A 227 4.82 -25.51 16.23
C GLY A 227 4.44 -24.06 16.34
N PHE A 228 4.37 -23.30 15.23
CA PHE A 228 3.97 -21.92 15.18
C PHE A 228 2.58 -21.77 14.55
N MET A 229 1.88 -20.70 14.88
CA MET A 229 0.65 -20.33 14.18
C MET A 229 0.98 -19.91 12.75
N ASP A 230 0.33 -20.49 11.73
CA ASP A 230 0.47 -20.11 10.31
C ASP A 230 0.17 -18.63 10.09
N MET A 231 -0.81 -18.11 10.86
CA MET A 231 -1.19 -16.70 10.85
C MET A 231 -1.45 -16.20 12.28
N PRO A 232 -1.05 -14.96 12.61
CA PRO A 232 -1.30 -14.41 13.94
C PRO A 232 -2.80 -14.21 14.16
N LYS A 233 -3.24 -14.25 15.43
CA LYS A 233 -4.54 -13.72 15.84
C LYS A 233 -4.56 -12.23 15.55
N LEU A 234 -5.68 -11.73 15.07
CA LEU A 234 -5.82 -10.36 14.61
C LEU A 234 -7.09 -9.75 15.16
N ARG A 235 -7.02 -8.48 15.55
CA ARG A 235 -8.17 -7.65 15.87
C ARG A 235 -7.93 -6.22 15.40
N GLN A 236 -8.79 -5.72 14.52
CA GLN A 236 -8.69 -4.35 14.02
C GLN A 236 -10.02 -3.61 14.13
N TYR A 237 -9.94 -2.34 14.52
CA TYR A 237 -11.03 -1.36 14.47
C TYR A 237 -10.55 -0.15 13.70
N ASN A 238 -11.32 0.28 12.71
CA ASN A 238 -10.94 1.39 11.86
C ASN A 238 -12.19 2.26 11.59
N ILE A 239 -12.07 3.56 11.75
CA ILE A 239 -13.11 4.54 11.49
C ILE A 239 -12.56 5.68 10.66
N MET A 240 -13.30 6.09 9.65
CA MET A 240 -13.02 7.31 8.87
C MET A 240 -14.28 8.14 8.76
N HIS A 241 -14.16 9.43 9.04
CA HIS A 241 -15.24 10.39 8.83
C HIS A 241 -14.78 11.52 7.92
N ARG A 242 -15.64 11.91 6.98
CA ARG A 242 -15.28 12.81 5.88
C ARG A 242 -16.35 13.87 5.69
N TRP A 243 -15.90 15.08 5.34
CA TRP A 243 -16.75 16.16 4.82
C TRP A 243 -16.22 16.63 3.48
N ALA A 244 -17.14 17.03 2.62
CA ALA A 244 -16.81 17.68 1.37
C ALA A 244 -17.74 18.86 1.16
N TYR A 245 -17.16 20.03 0.97
CA TYR A 245 -17.84 21.24 0.53
C TYR A 245 -17.44 21.54 -0.90
N VAL A 246 -18.40 21.73 -1.78
CA VAL A 246 -18.19 22.01 -3.20
C VAL A 246 -19.01 23.21 -3.62
N SER A 247 -18.34 24.23 -4.14
CA SER A 247 -18.95 25.40 -4.77
C SER A 247 -18.18 25.77 -6.04
N PRO A 248 -18.68 26.62 -6.92
CA PRO A 248 -18.04 26.93 -8.20
C PRO A 248 -16.59 27.41 -8.11
N GLY A 249 -16.22 28.12 -7.04
CA GLY A 249 -14.86 28.65 -6.89
C GLY A 249 -14.07 28.03 -5.74
N TRP A 250 -14.67 27.12 -4.95
CA TRP A 250 -14.02 26.56 -3.78
C TRP A 250 -14.45 25.12 -3.50
N ILE A 251 -13.48 24.24 -3.36
CA ILE A 251 -13.64 22.84 -2.95
C ILE A 251 -12.85 22.64 -1.67
N SER A 252 -13.48 22.10 -0.64
CA SER A 252 -12.85 21.75 0.62
C SER A 252 -13.20 20.32 1.01
N GLN A 253 -12.20 19.52 1.37
CA GLN A 253 -12.36 18.14 1.79
C GLN A 253 -11.59 17.90 3.08
N LEU A 254 -12.29 17.46 4.13
CA LEU A 254 -11.71 17.08 5.40
C LEU A 254 -11.92 15.59 5.65
N MET A 255 -10.88 14.90 6.10
CA MET A 255 -10.89 13.50 6.50
C MET A 255 -10.27 13.37 7.88
N LEU A 256 -10.95 12.68 8.78
CA LEU A 256 -10.45 12.25 10.08
C LEU A 256 -10.50 10.72 10.13
N ARG A 257 -9.44 10.10 10.64
CA ARG A 257 -9.35 8.65 10.73
C ARG A 257 -8.74 8.21 12.05
N GLY A 258 -9.25 7.11 12.59
CA GLY A 258 -8.71 6.41 13.76
C GLY A 258 -8.62 4.91 13.48
N LEU A 259 -7.49 4.32 13.85
CA LEU A 259 -7.19 2.89 13.71
C LEU A 259 -6.65 2.34 15.03
N HIS A 260 -7.14 1.18 15.42
CA HIS A 260 -6.55 0.32 16.44
C HIS A 260 -6.36 -1.07 15.85
N ASP A 261 -5.15 -1.61 15.94
CA ASP A 261 -4.76 -2.87 15.32
C ASP A 261 -3.91 -3.70 16.29
N GLU A 262 -4.24 -4.97 16.45
CA GLU A 262 -3.59 -5.91 17.34
C GLU A 262 -3.27 -7.22 16.62
N HIS A 263 -2.01 -7.68 16.70
CA HIS A 263 -1.58 -8.99 16.22
C HIS A 263 -0.95 -9.76 17.38
N ASP A 264 -1.34 -11.03 17.55
CA ASP A 264 -0.77 -11.97 18.51
C ASP A 264 -0.36 -13.25 17.77
N GLY A 265 0.94 -13.49 17.66
CA GLY A 265 1.53 -14.59 16.90
C GLY A 265 2.54 -15.40 17.73
N GLY A 266 3.31 -16.24 17.05
CA GLY A 266 4.34 -17.09 17.63
C GLY A 266 3.91 -18.54 17.76
N GLN A 267 4.47 -19.26 18.74
CA GLN A 267 4.19 -20.68 18.95
C GLN A 267 2.71 -20.94 19.28
N SER A 268 2.13 -21.94 18.64
CA SER A 268 0.77 -22.41 18.90
C SER A 268 0.59 -22.84 20.37
N ALA A 269 -0.56 -22.51 20.96
CA ALA A 269 -0.90 -22.98 22.29
C ALA A 269 -1.12 -24.49 22.37
N LYS A 270 -1.32 -25.14 21.24
CA LYS A 270 -1.53 -26.60 21.10
C LYS A 270 -0.21 -27.37 20.99
N HIS A 271 0.92 -26.68 20.76
CA HIS A 271 2.22 -27.29 20.66
C HIS A 271 2.71 -27.73 22.05
N THR A 272 2.98 -29.03 22.20
CA THR A 272 3.35 -29.66 23.49
C THR A 272 4.82 -30.01 23.61
N ASP A 273 5.61 -29.83 22.53
CA ASP A 273 6.99 -30.30 22.44
C ASP A 273 8.03 -29.32 23.01
N SER A 274 7.59 -28.15 23.52
CA SER A 274 8.49 -27.25 24.24
C SER A 274 8.99 -27.90 25.53
N ALA A 275 10.29 -27.81 25.79
CA ALA A 275 10.82 -28.24 27.09
C ALA A 275 10.02 -27.56 28.21
N PRO A 276 9.59 -28.27 29.26
CA PRO A 276 8.74 -27.72 30.32
C PRO A 276 9.31 -26.48 31.02
N SER A 277 10.58 -26.16 30.78
CA SER A 277 11.33 -25.06 31.41
C SER A 277 11.40 -23.78 30.58
N GLU A 278 11.08 -23.81 29.26
CA GLU A 278 11.19 -22.61 28.41
C GLU A 278 9.82 -21.98 28.15
N PRO A 279 9.71 -20.65 28.28
CA PRO A 279 8.48 -19.96 27.91
C PRO A 279 8.24 -20.06 26.40
N ARG A 280 6.96 -20.09 25.98
CA ARG A 280 6.63 -20.07 24.54
C ARG A 280 7.12 -18.78 23.91
N TYR A 281 7.67 -18.89 22.70
CA TYR A 281 7.98 -17.72 21.86
C TYR A 281 6.67 -17.10 21.36
N THR A 282 6.45 -15.85 21.69
CA THR A 282 5.26 -15.08 21.26
C THR A 282 5.67 -13.79 20.57
N THR A 283 4.87 -13.39 19.60
CA THR A 283 4.99 -12.07 18.97
C THR A 283 3.74 -11.25 19.27
N THR A 284 3.91 -9.98 19.57
CA THR A 284 2.79 -9.05 19.73
C THR A 284 3.07 -7.76 18.98
N VAL A 285 2.06 -7.26 18.27
CA VAL A 285 2.08 -5.94 17.62
C VAL A 285 0.82 -5.21 18.04
N ARG A 286 0.97 -4.03 18.59
CA ARG A 286 -0.15 -3.18 19.04
C ARG A 286 0.01 -1.81 18.46
N THR A 287 -0.90 -1.42 17.58
CA THR A 287 -0.83 -0.14 16.87
C THR A 287 -2.04 0.72 17.17
N ASN A 288 -1.80 1.99 17.44
CA ASN A 288 -2.81 3.04 17.40
C ASN A 288 -2.37 4.10 16.39
N ARG A 289 -3.28 4.48 15.48
CA ARG A 289 -2.98 5.51 14.48
C ARG A 289 -4.15 6.46 14.35
N TYR A 290 -3.85 7.75 14.32
CA TYR A 290 -4.81 8.84 14.08
C TYR A 290 -4.30 9.71 12.96
N GLU A 291 -5.21 10.09 12.05
CA GLU A 291 -4.89 10.87 10.86
C GLU A 291 -5.91 11.97 10.65
N MET A 292 -5.42 13.11 10.18
CA MET A 292 -6.22 14.21 9.67
C MET A 292 -5.67 14.63 8.32
N GLN A 293 -6.54 14.80 7.34
CA GLN A 293 -6.18 15.37 6.03
C GLN A 293 -7.20 16.42 5.64
N TRP A 294 -6.73 17.60 5.29
CA TRP A 294 -7.55 18.71 4.85
C TRP A 294 -7.02 19.28 3.53
N LYS A 295 -7.87 19.24 2.52
CA LYS A 295 -7.54 19.75 1.17
C LYS A 295 -8.50 20.88 0.82
N ASN A 296 -7.95 21.99 0.32
CA ASN A 296 -8.69 23.13 -0.17
C ASN A 296 -8.18 23.48 -1.56
N GLY A 297 -9.09 23.69 -2.49
CA GLY A 297 -8.81 24.16 -3.84
C GLY A 297 -9.65 25.40 -4.15
N PHE A 298 -9.00 26.42 -4.65
CA PHE A 298 -9.62 27.68 -5.07
C PHE A 298 -9.38 27.87 -6.56
N THR A 299 -10.46 27.99 -7.34
CA THR A 299 -10.41 28.36 -8.74
C THR A 299 -10.33 29.88 -8.83
N LEU A 300 -9.23 30.39 -9.41
CA LEU A 300 -8.98 31.81 -9.61
C LEU A 300 -9.47 32.25 -10.98
N ASP A 301 -9.26 31.42 -11.99
CA ASP A 301 -9.70 31.64 -13.37
C ASP A 301 -10.09 30.29 -13.97
N ALA A 302 -11.38 30.13 -14.30
CA ALA A 302 -11.91 28.89 -14.87
C ALA A 302 -11.54 28.71 -16.35
N GLU A 303 -11.31 29.79 -17.09
CA GLU A 303 -10.95 29.75 -18.51
C GLU A 303 -9.54 29.16 -18.71
N HIS A 304 -8.60 29.57 -17.86
CA HIS A 304 -7.22 29.10 -17.90
C HIS A 304 -6.94 27.98 -16.86
N ASN A 305 -7.97 27.35 -16.26
CA ASN A 305 -7.83 26.36 -15.19
C ASN A 305 -6.87 26.82 -14.08
N THR A 306 -6.80 28.14 -13.83
CA THR A 306 -5.91 28.71 -12.84
C THR A 306 -6.47 28.44 -11.44
N SER A 307 -5.69 27.79 -10.61
CA SER A 307 -6.10 27.39 -9.27
C SER A 307 -4.96 27.40 -8.26
N ILE A 308 -5.35 27.56 -6.99
CA ILE A 308 -4.46 27.38 -5.84
C ILE A 308 -5.02 26.23 -5.00
N ALA A 309 -4.18 25.31 -4.58
CA ALA A 309 -4.56 24.25 -3.67
C ALA A 309 -3.67 24.24 -2.44
N LEU A 310 -4.29 24.11 -1.27
CA LEU A 310 -3.62 23.87 0.01
C LEU A 310 -3.98 22.46 0.51
N MET A 311 -2.97 21.65 0.76
CA MET A 311 -3.12 20.32 1.33
C MET A 311 -2.36 20.25 2.66
N LEU A 312 -3.07 19.84 3.70
CA LEU A 312 -2.52 19.63 5.05
C LEU A 312 -2.77 18.18 5.47
N HIS A 313 -1.77 17.55 6.04
CA HIS A 313 -1.89 16.21 6.62
C HIS A 313 -1.15 16.16 7.94
N GLY A 314 -1.75 15.47 8.90
CA GLY A 314 -1.12 15.14 10.16
C GLY A 314 -1.42 13.69 10.54
N SER A 315 -0.42 12.97 11.03
CA SER A 315 -0.62 11.63 11.58
C SER A 315 0.15 11.43 12.89
N TRP A 316 -0.42 10.62 13.75
CA TRP A 316 0.20 10.09 14.95
C TRP A 316 0.07 8.57 14.93
N HIS A 317 1.20 7.89 14.98
CA HIS A 317 1.32 6.44 14.94
C HIS A 317 2.11 5.99 16.17
N ASP A 318 1.54 5.09 16.93
CA ASP A 318 2.11 4.55 18.16
C ASP A 318 2.05 3.03 18.07
N ALA A 319 3.20 2.38 18.04
CA ALA A 319 3.31 0.94 17.92
C ALA A 319 4.21 0.37 19.01
N ASP A 320 3.66 -0.59 19.76
CA ASP A 320 4.37 -1.41 20.75
C ASP A 320 4.53 -2.81 20.14
N ASN A 321 5.78 -3.26 19.94
CA ASN A 321 6.08 -4.53 19.29
C ASN A 321 6.96 -5.40 20.19
N SER A 322 6.69 -6.71 20.23
CA SER A 322 7.56 -7.69 20.85
C SER A 322 7.72 -8.94 20.00
N PHE A 323 8.92 -9.51 20.01
CA PHE A 323 9.32 -10.70 19.26
C PHE A 323 10.15 -11.57 20.20
N GLY A 324 9.49 -12.51 20.90
CA GLY A 324 10.10 -13.20 22.02
C GLY A 324 10.53 -12.20 23.10
N GLN A 325 11.83 -12.10 23.36
CA GLN A 325 12.40 -11.15 24.34
C GLN A 325 12.78 -9.80 23.73
N THR A 326 12.85 -9.70 22.40
CA THR A 326 13.15 -8.42 21.71
C THR A 326 11.93 -7.50 21.75
N GLN A 327 12.13 -6.25 22.15
CA GLN A 327 11.07 -5.23 22.20
C GLN A 327 11.47 -4.02 21.34
N TYR A 328 10.51 -3.52 20.58
CA TYR A 328 10.68 -2.29 19.81
C TYR A 328 9.39 -1.47 19.85
N ASP A 329 9.47 -0.31 20.51
CA ASP A 329 8.36 0.63 20.61
C ASP A 329 8.69 1.88 19.83
N VAL A 330 7.75 2.36 19.03
CA VAL A 330 7.94 3.55 18.21
C VAL A 330 6.72 4.47 18.23
N VAL A 331 6.96 5.75 18.42
CA VAL A 331 5.97 6.81 18.20
C VAL A 331 6.45 7.68 17.05
N GLN A 332 5.74 7.64 15.94
CA GLN A 332 5.94 8.55 14.80
C GLN A 332 4.84 9.60 14.79
N LYS A 333 5.24 10.87 14.66
CA LYS A 333 4.36 12.00 14.35
C LYS A 333 4.81 12.59 13.02
N ASN A 334 3.90 12.68 12.07
CA ASN A 334 4.18 13.32 10.78
C ASN A 334 3.26 14.51 10.57
N GLY A 335 3.81 15.59 10.05
CA GLY A 335 3.09 16.77 9.58
C GLY A 335 3.51 17.10 8.15
N TYR A 336 2.55 17.22 7.24
CA TYR A 336 2.79 17.59 5.85
C TYR A 336 1.90 18.75 5.45
N ALA A 337 2.48 19.74 4.79
CA ALA A 337 1.78 20.86 4.18
C ALA A 337 2.27 21.08 2.76
N GLN A 338 1.36 21.37 1.82
CA GLN A 338 1.69 21.69 0.44
C GLN A 338 0.79 22.80 -0.06
N LEU A 339 1.40 23.81 -0.64
CA LEU A 339 0.74 24.88 -1.40
C LEU A 339 1.10 24.70 -2.88
N MET A 340 0.11 24.65 -3.74
CA MET A 340 0.26 24.41 -5.18
C MET A 340 -0.49 25.48 -5.95
N PHE A 341 0.15 26.03 -6.95
CA PHE A 341 -0.44 26.89 -7.99
C PHE A 341 -0.37 26.15 -9.32
N GLU A 342 -1.46 26.13 -10.06
CA GLU A 342 -1.54 25.51 -11.38
C GLU A 342 -2.30 26.43 -12.36
N THR A 343 -1.82 26.52 -13.60
CA THR A 343 -2.45 27.32 -14.65
C THR A 343 -2.16 26.76 -16.03
N ASP A 344 -3.12 26.89 -16.94
CA ASP A 344 -2.96 26.66 -18.37
C ASP A 344 -2.72 28.01 -19.05
N PHE A 345 -1.48 28.26 -19.54
CA PHE A 345 -1.21 29.46 -20.35
C PHE A 345 -1.92 29.39 -21.71
N THR A 346 -2.06 28.20 -22.24
CA THR A 346 -2.85 27.86 -23.43
C THR A 346 -3.30 26.40 -23.28
N GLU A 347 -4.14 25.91 -24.17
CA GLU A 347 -4.56 24.49 -24.22
C GLU A 347 -3.38 23.51 -24.27
N ASN A 348 -2.24 23.96 -24.78
CA ASN A 348 -1.03 23.16 -24.98
C ASN A 348 0.02 23.32 -23.87
N HIS A 349 -0.10 24.32 -23.01
CA HIS A 349 0.93 24.74 -22.08
C HIS A 349 0.38 24.87 -20.66
N ASN A 350 0.67 23.89 -19.82
CA ASN A 350 0.32 23.89 -18.39
C ASN A 350 1.58 24.06 -17.53
N MET A 351 1.47 24.83 -16.48
CA MET A 351 2.51 24.97 -15.45
C MET A 351 1.93 24.71 -14.06
N SER A 352 2.70 24.00 -13.24
CA SER A 352 2.43 23.81 -11.82
C SER A 352 3.67 24.12 -11.02
N VAL A 353 3.54 25.03 -10.06
CA VAL A 353 4.59 25.36 -9.10
C VAL A 353 4.05 25.21 -7.69
N GLY A 354 4.92 24.92 -6.75
CA GLY A 354 4.47 24.81 -5.37
C GLY A 354 5.59 24.69 -4.36
N ALA A 355 5.18 24.80 -3.11
CA ALA A 355 6.02 24.61 -1.94
C ALA A 355 5.44 23.52 -1.05
N SER A 356 6.30 22.78 -0.37
CA SER A 356 5.88 21.78 0.60
C SER A 356 6.75 21.82 1.85
N LEU A 357 6.21 21.32 2.95
CA LEU A 357 6.93 21.11 4.20
C LEU A 357 6.58 19.71 4.70
N ASN A 358 7.56 18.87 4.93
CA ASN A 358 7.41 17.61 5.64
C ASN A 358 8.15 17.69 6.97
N HIS A 359 7.51 17.28 8.05
CA HIS A 359 8.11 17.17 9.38
C HIS A 359 7.83 15.81 9.96
N ASP A 360 8.89 15.05 10.26
CA ASP A 360 8.83 13.77 10.93
C ASP A 360 9.47 13.86 12.31
N HIS A 361 8.81 13.27 13.29
CA HIS A 361 9.32 13.07 14.64
C HIS A 361 9.18 11.60 15.02
N TYR A 362 10.29 10.94 15.27
CA TYR A 362 10.35 9.57 15.77
C TYR A 362 10.81 9.57 17.21
N ALA A 363 10.21 8.73 18.03
CA ALA A 363 10.67 8.41 19.38
C ALA A 363 10.67 6.90 19.52
N GLU A 364 11.84 6.29 19.48
CA GLU A 364 12.06 4.86 19.36
C GLU A 364 12.71 4.30 20.65
N ARG A 365 12.31 3.11 21.05
CA ARG A 365 12.97 2.34 22.11
C ARG A 365 13.21 0.94 21.61
N PHE A 366 14.46 0.53 21.58
CA PHE A 366 14.88 -0.80 21.14
C PHE A 366 15.55 -1.54 22.31
N ASN A 367 15.04 -2.72 22.64
CA ASN A 367 15.57 -3.62 23.66
C ASN A 367 15.83 -4.98 23.01
N PRO A 368 17.04 -5.21 22.45
CA PRO A 368 17.37 -6.47 21.81
C PRO A 368 17.47 -7.57 22.86
N HIS A 369 16.79 -8.70 22.62
CA HIS A 369 16.81 -9.92 23.43
C HIS A 369 16.59 -9.68 24.94
N GLY A 370 15.87 -8.60 25.33
CA GLY A 370 15.66 -8.27 26.74
C GLY A 370 16.92 -7.79 27.47
N SER A 371 18.01 -7.56 26.77
CA SER A 371 19.32 -7.22 27.36
C SER A 371 19.37 -5.80 27.93
N LEU A 372 18.47 -4.91 27.48
CA LEU A 372 18.39 -3.50 27.88
C LEU A 372 16.98 -3.14 28.37
N PRO A 373 16.52 -3.66 29.52
CA PRO A 373 15.14 -3.43 29.99
C PRO A 373 14.81 -1.95 30.24
N ASP A 374 15.83 -1.11 30.53
CA ASP A 374 15.72 0.33 30.69
C ASP A 374 16.30 1.09 29.48
N ALA A 375 16.24 0.50 28.26
CA ALA A 375 16.72 1.14 27.04
C ALA A 375 16.15 2.57 26.93
N PRO A 376 16.98 3.59 26.66
CA PRO A 376 16.52 4.95 26.50
C PRO A 376 15.64 5.07 25.24
N ARG A 377 14.74 6.05 25.25
CA ARG A 377 14.00 6.41 24.05
C ARG A 377 14.81 7.38 23.21
N GLU A 378 15.25 6.93 22.05
CA GLU A 378 15.94 7.78 21.07
C GLU A 378 14.94 8.65 20.32
N VAL A 379 15.32 9.90 20.06
CA VAL A 379 14.45 10.87 19.37
C VAL A 379 15.15 11.40 18.14
N ALA A 380 14.54 11.18 16.97
CA ALA A 380 14.95 11.74 15.69
C ALA A 380 13.89 12.72 15.17
N ARG A 381 14.33 13.83 14.58
CA ARG A 381 13.46 14.85 13.97
C ARG A 381 14.02 15.26 12.64
N GLU A 382 13.23 15.13 11.60
CA GLU A 382 13.58 15.61 10.27
C GLU A 382 12.54 16.60 9.77
N THR A 383 13.03 17.74 9.26
CA THR A 383 12.19 18.78 8.64
C THR A 383 12.71 19.05 7.25
N THR A 384 11.86 18.89 6.25
CA THR A 384 12.24 19.00 4.84
C THR A 384 11.28 19.97 4.12
N PRO A 385 11.57 21.29 4.10
CA PRO A 385 10.95 22.21 3.15
C PRO A 385 11.38 21.88 1.72
N GLY A 386 10.50 22.11 0.76
CA GLY A 386 10.77 21.88 -0.64
C GLY A 386 10.01 22.82 -1.56
N LEU A 387 10.59 23.07 -2.73
CA LEU A 387 10.00 23.84 -3.82
C LEU A 387 10.04 23.02 -5.09
N TYR A 388 8.98 23.11 -5.93
CA TYR A 388 8.97 22.43 -7.21
C TYR A 388 8.40 23.32 -8.32
N ALA A 389 8.83 23.00 -9.53
CA ALA A 389 8.21 23.48 -10.76
C ALA A 389 8.07 22.31 -11.74
N GLN A 390 6.91 22.21 -12.35
CA GLN A 390 6.61 21.23 -13.39
C GLN A 390 5.92 21.95 -14.55
N TYR A 391 6.38 21.67 -15.75
CA TYR A 391 5.78 22.19 -16.95
C TYR A 391 5.27 21.04 -17.81
N THR A 392 4.14 21.21 -18.48
CA THR A 392 3.59 20.22 -19.40
C THR A 392 3.31 20.86 -20.73
N TYR A 393 3.96 20.36 -21.76
CA TYR A 393 3.71 20.71 -23.16
C TYR A 393 2.93 19.60 -23.84
N LYS A 394 1.83 19.96 -24.51
CA LYS A 394 1.00 19.03 -25.30
C LYS A 394 0.95 19.51 -26.75
N LEU A 395 1.22 18.63 -27.72
CA LEU A 395 0.98 18.85 -29.11
C LEU A 395 -0.20 17.97 -29.56
N GLY A 396 -1.41 18.48 -29.34
CA GLY A 396 -2.64 17.71 -29.46
C GLY A 396 -2.60 16.43 -28.62
N GLU A 397 -3.09 15.33 -29.19
CA GLU A 397 -3.01 14.01 -28.53
C GLU A 397 -1.71 13.25 -28.84
N LYS A 398 -0.89 13.76 -29.80
CA LYS A 398 0.28 13.05 -30.34
C LYS A 398 1.49 13.08 -29.43
N LEU A 399 1.80 14.22 -28.83
CA LEU A 399 3.01 14.37 -28.01
C LEU A 399 2.69 15.09 -26.71
N THR A 400 3.18 14.57 -25.63
CA THR A 400 3.22 15.28 -24.34
C THR A 400 4.61 15.15 -23.75
N VAL A 401 5.17 16.28 -23.32
CA VAL A 401 6.48 16.36 -22.64
C VAL A 401 6.28 17.05 -21.30
N MET A 402 6.73 16.43 -20.22
CA MET A 402 6.53 16.92 -18.86
C MET A 402 7.86 16.90 -18.08
N PRO A 403 8.69 17.93 -18.20
CA PRO A 403 9.82 18.16 -17.32
C PRO A 403 9.35 18.66 -15.94
N GLY A 404 10.04 18.25 -14.91
CA GLY A 404 9.85 18.72 -13.56
C GLY A 404 11.18 18.78 -12.80
N ILE A 405 11.30 19.75 -11.94
CA ILE A 405 12.43 19.90 -11.03
C ILE A 405 11.91 20.21 -9.63
N ARG A 406 12.55 19.62 -8.65
CA ARG A 406 12.24 19.87 -7.25
C ARG A 406 13.57 20.06 -6.48
N TRP A 407 13.59 21.04 -5.58
CA TRP A 407 14.63 21.26 -4.59
C TRP A 407 14.05 21.06 -3.20
N ASP A 408 14.74 20.29 -2.39
CA ASP A 408 14.40 20.03 -0.99
C ASP A 408 15.62 20.23 -0.11
N HIS A 409 15.39 20.61 1.14
CA HIS A 409 16.46 20.77 2.14
C HIS A 409 16.06 20.04 3.42
N SER A 410 16.74 18.92 3.69
CA SER A 410 16.62 18.23 4.98
C SER A 410 17.57 18.84 5.99
N ASN A 411 17.08 19.14 7.20
CA ASN A 411 17.94 19.57 8.31
C ASN A 411 18.95 18.48 8.74
N HIS A 412 18.80 17.24 8.24
CA HIS A 412 19.66 16.10 8.55
C HIS A 412 20.63 15.77 7.42
N TYR A 413 20.15 15.80 6.16
CA TYR A 413 20.91 15.37 4.98
C TYR A 413 21.31 16.53 4.04
N GLY A 414 20.91 17.78 4.35
CA GLY A 414 21.23 18.94 3.52
C GLY A 414 20.33 19.08 2.29
N SER A 415 20.82 19.80 1.28
CA SER A 415 20.04 20.11 0.07
C SER A 415 20.23 19.08 -1.03
N PHE A 416 19.13 18.74 -1.72
CA PHE A 416 19.14 17.82 -2.84
C PHE A 416 18.15 18.24 -3.93
N PHE A 417 18.40 17.79 -5.18
CA PHE A 417 17.60 18.10 -6.37
C PHE A 417 17.02 16.84 -6.99
N THR A 418 15.75 16.91 -7.32
CA THR A 418 14.99 15.82 -7.92
C THR A 418 14.51 16.22 -9.34
N PRO A 419 15.36 16.10 -10.37
CA PRO A 419 14.93 16.28 -11.76
C PRO A 419 14.15 15.08 -12.24
N ARG A 420 13.06 15.31 -13.00
CA ARG A 420 12.24 14.29 -13.64
C ARG A 420 11.77 14.73 -15.02
N LEU A 421 11.69 13.79 -15.96
CA LEU A 421 11.20 14.03 -17.30
C LEU A 421 10.31 12.85 -17.73
N HIS A 422 9.14 13.18 -18.24
CA HIS A 422 8.24 12.22 -18.84
C HIS A 422 7.91 12.64 -20.28
N ILE A 423 7.88 11.69 -21.17
CA ILE A 423 7.52 11.87 -22.58
C ILE A 423 6.48 10.82 -22.94
N LYS A 424 5.39 11.23 -23.58
CA LYS A 424 4.43 10.37 -24.22
C LYS A 424 4.35 10.76 -25.69
N TYR A 425 4.45 9.78 -26.57
CA TYR A 425 4.32 9.99 -28.02
C TYR A 425 3.38 8.95 -28.61
N SER A 426 2.29 9.38 -29.21
CA SER A 426 1.28 8.56 -29.88
C SER A 426 1.23 8.94 -31.37
N PRO A 427 2.11 8.37 -32.24
CA PRO A 427 2.15 8.68 -33.63
C PRO A 427 0.88 8.27 -34.40
N ALA A 428 0.19 7.25 -33.89
CA ALA A 428 -1.08 6.74 -34.40
C ALA A 428 -1.93 6.19 -33.20
N ASP A 429 -3.22 6.03 -33.41
CA ASP A 429 -4.17 5.56 -32.39
C ASP A 429 -3.87 4.16 -31.89
N ILE A 430 -3.17 3.37 -32.69
CA ILE A 430 -2.80 1.98 -32.37
C ILE A 430 -1.52 1.90 -31.55
N ILE A 431 -0.69 2.94 -31.43
CA ILE A 431 0.61 2.91 -30.77
C ILE A 431 0.80 4.08 -29.82
N THR A 432 1.26 3.79 -28.62
CA THR A 432 1.66 4.78 -27.62
C THR A 432 3.02 4.42 -27.07
N LEU A 433 3.98 5.33 -27.17
CA LEU A 433 5.31 5.23 -26.61
C LEU A 433 5.41 6.12 -25.38
N ARG A 434 6.03 5.64 -24.32
CA ARG A 434 6.35 6.46 -23.13
C ARG A 434 7.80 6.25 -22.74
N ALA A 435 8.41 7.32 -22.25
CA ALA A 435 9.72 7.30 -21.64
C ALA A 435 9.71 8.15 -20.37
N SER A 436 10.46 7.75 -19.38
CA SER A 436 10.64 8.50 -18.14
C SER A 436 12.07 8.37 -17.63
N VAL A 437 12.57 9.43 -17.02
CA VAL A 437 13.83 9.44 -16.30
C VAL A 437 13.71 10.38 -15.11
N GLY A 438 14.25 10.00 -13.96
CA GLY A 438 14.24 10.87 -12.80
C GLY A 438 15.01 10.31 -11.62
N LYS A 439 15.27 11.20 -10.68
CA LYS A 439 15.86 10.89 -9.37
C LYS A 439 14.77 10.66 -8.32
N GLY A 440 15.09 9.80 -7.36
CA GLY A 440 14.37 9.66 -6.10
C GLY A 440 15.33 9.65 -4.94
N TYR A 441 14.87 10.16 -3.80
CA TYR A 441 15.60 10.19 -2.53
C TYR A 441 14.76 9.60 -1.41
N ARG A 442 15.40 9.05 -0.39
CA ARG A 442 14.72 8.53 0.79
C ARG A 442 15.59 8.67 2.05
N SER A 443 14.99 9.15 3.12
CA SER A 443 15.60 9.15 4.46
C SER A 443 15.33 7.78 5.11
N PRO A 444 16.36 6.98 5.46
CA PRO A 444 16.17 5.65 6.02
C PRO A 444 15.80 5.70 7.52
N HIS A 445 14.72 4.99 7.90
CA HIS A 445 14.32 4.70 9.28
C HIS A 445 14.34 3.19 9.49
N VAL A 446 15.56 2.63 9.58
CA VAL A 446 15.82 1.21 9.34
C VAL A 446 15.06 0.25 10.24
N LEU A 447 14.93 0.53 11.55
CA LEU A 447 14.15 -0.34 12.46
C LEU A 447 12.65 -0.15 12.25
N ALA A 448 12.18 1.10 12.19
CA ALA A 448 10.78 1.41 12.04
C ALA A 448 10.18 0.81 10.75
N GLU A 449 10.93 0.83 9.66
CA GLU A 449 10.49 0.33 8.35
C GLU A 449 10.64 -1.18 8.18
N ASN A 450 11.45 -1.84 9.04
CA ASN A 450 11.80 -3.25 8.90
C ASN A 450 11.57 -4.04 10.21
N VAL A 451 10.62 -3.60 11.03
CA VAL A 451 10.37 -4.20 12.36
C VAL A 451 10.09 -5.71 12.29
N ALA A 452 9.49 -6.20 11.20
CA ALA A 452 9.24 -7.62 10.97
C ALA A 452 10.52 -8.48 10.96
N LEU A 453 11.69 -7.89 10.63
CA LEU A 453 12.98 -8.59 10.66
C LEU A 453 13.45 -8.93 12.09
N LEU A 454 12.84 -8.32 13.12
CA LEU A 454 13.09 -8.64 14.52
C LEU A 454 12.46 -9.97 14.96
N ALA A 455 11.62 -10.61 14.10
CA ALA A 455 11.14 -11.98 14.31
C ALA A 455 12.25 -13.01 14.01
N SER A 456 13.42 -12.78 14.59
CA SER A 456 14.61 -13.66 14.49
C SER A 456 15.48 -13.55 15.73
N GLY A 457 16.35 -14.55 15.95
CA GLY A 457 17.37 -14.54 16.99
C GLY A 457 18.62 -13.74 16.64
N ARG A 458 18.61 -12.99 15.53
CA ARG A 458 19.78 -12.26 15.04
C ARG A 458 20.12 -11.06 15.90
N GLU A 459 21.39 -10.79 16.03
CA GLU A 459 21.88 -9.50 16.52
C GLU A 459 21.68 -8.43 15.45
N VAL A 460 21.30 -7.22 15.86
CA VAL A 460 21.08 -6.09 14.94
C VAL A 460 22.24 -5.12 15.04
N PHE A 461 22.88 -4.86 13.92
CA PHE A 461 23.93 -3.84 13.78
C PHE A 461 23.45 -2.72 12.85
N ILE A 462 23.54 -1.47 13.27
CA ILE A 462 23.19 -0.30 12.47
C ILE A 462 24.42 0.62 12.39
N ALA A 463 24.87 0.90 11.17
CA ALA A 463 25.96 1.85 10.97
C ALA A 463 25.52 3.26 11.39
N SER A 464 26.38 3.96 12.12
CA SER A 464 26.08 5.29 12.68
C SER A 464 26.09 6.42 11.63
N ASP A 465 26.62 6.16 10.44
CA ASP A 465 26.83 7.11 9.33
C ASP A 465 25.92 6.83 8.13
N LEU A 466 24.72 6.27 8.36
CA LEU A 466 23.78 5.98 7.28
C LEU A 466 23.44 7.25 6.48
N LYS A 467 23.57 7.14 5.15
CA LYS A 467 23.32 8.22 4.21
C LYS A 467 21.88 8.23 3.75
N GLN A 468 21.41 9.40 3.30
CA GLN A 468 20.18 9.48 2.52
C GLN A 468 20.33 8.62 1.26
N GLU A 469 19.34 7.79 0.99
CA GLU A 469 19.34 6.95 -0.21
C GLU A 469 19.03 7.79 -1.44
N GLU A 470 19.73 7.50 -2.54
CA GLU A 470 19.58 8.18 -3.82
C GLU A 470 19.64 7.18 -4.95
N ALA A 471 18.66 7.26 -5.87
CA ALA A 471 18.67 6.44 -7.08
C ALA A 471 18.18 7.21 -8.32
N TRP A 472 18.68 6.80 -9.47
CA TRP A 472 18.11 7.12 -10.76
C TRP A 472 17.18 6.00 -11.21
N ASN A 473 16.01 6.37 -11.74
CA ASN A 473 15.13 5.44 -12.41
C ASN A 473 14.89 5.89 -13.85
N MET A 474 14.98 4.95 -14.78
CA MET A 474 14.74 5.15 -16.21
C MET A 474 13.74 4.11 -16.68
N GLY A 475 12.74 4.53 -17.43
CA GLY A 475 11.69 3.65 -17.94
C GLY A 475 11.30 3.95 -19.37
N ALA A 476 10.94 2.92 -20.11
CA ALA A 476 10.34 3.02 -21.42
C ALA A 476 9.21 2.00 -21.56
N SER A 477 8.14 2.36 -22.25
CA SER A 477 7.04 1.45 -22.58
C SER A 477 6.47 1.67 -23.96
N VAL A 478 5.97 0.58 -24.55
CA VAL A 478 5.25 0.55 -25.82
C VAL A 478 3.88 -0.06 -25.58
N GLY A 479 2.83 0.70 -25.82
CA GLY A 479 1.45 0.22 -25.81
C GLY A 479 0.92 0.09 -27.23
N LEU A 480 0.34 -1.05 -27.57
CA LEU A 480 -0.29 -1.33 -28.85
C LEU A 480 -1.77 -1.68 -28.64
N ASN A 481 -2.64 -1.13 -29.45
CA ASN A 481 -4.07 -1.42 -29.47
C ASN A 481 -4.43 -1.95 -30.88
N ILE A 482 -4.27 -3.25 -31.06
CA ILE A 482 -4.34 -3.92 -32.35
C ILE A 482 -5.76 -4.41 -32.59
N PRO A 483 -6.46 -3.93 -33.64
CA PRO A 483 -7.74 -4.52 -34.05
C PRO A 483 -7.51 -5.99 -34.43
N LEU A 484 -8.19 -6.88 -33.73
CA LEU A 484 -8.15 -8.32 -33.95
C LEU A 484 -9.58 -8.87 -33.94
N PHE A 485 -10.04 -9.34 -35.10
CA PHE A 485 -11.45 -9.66 -35.37
C PHE A 485 -12.35 -8.43 -35.08
N ASP A 486 -13.37 -8.58 -34.25
CA ASP A 486 -14.32 -7.53 -33.86
C ASP A 486 -13.94 -6.78 -32.55
N LYS A 487 -12.76 -7.07 -32.00
CA LYS A 487 -12.25 -6.54 -30.73
C LYS A 487 -10.83 -6.00 -30.89
N ASN A 488 -10.33 -5.37 -29.84
CA ASN A 488 -8.97 -4.90 -29.79
C ASN A 488 -8.14 -5.77 -28.84
N LEU A 489 -6.96 -6.20 -29.32
CA LEU A 489 -5.92 -6.78 -28.49
C LEU A 489 -5.07 -5.64 -27.94
N GLU A 490 -5.07 -5.46 -26.63
CA GLU A 490 -4.21 -4.51 -25.95
C GLU A 490 -2.92 -5.22 -25.55
N LEU A 491 -1.78 -4.80 -26.11
CA LEU A 491 -0.45 -5.26 -25.75
C LEU A 491 0.32 -4.12 -25.14
N ASN A 492 1.08 -4.40 -24.08
CA ASN A 492 2.00 -3.44 -23.51
C ASN A 492 3.30 -4.14 -23.15
N ALA A 493 4.43 -3.57 -23.56
CA ALA A 493 5.76 -3.98 -23.16
C ALA A 493 6.45 -2.81 -22.47
N GLU A 494 7.14 -3.08 -21.38
CA GLU A 494 7.82 -2.05 -20.61
C GLU A 494 9.13 -2.55 -20.02
N TYR A 495 10.07 -1.63 -19.91
CA TYR A 495 11.37 -1.88 -19.32
C TYR A 495 11.74 -0.75 -18.37
N TYR A 496 12.26 -1.10 -17.19
CA TYR A 496 12.75 -0.16 -16.20
C TYR A 496 14.14 -0.55 -15.72
N TYR A 497 14.96 0.47 -15.53
CA TYR A 497 16.29 0.37 -14.93
C TYR A 497 16.36 1.32 -13.73
N THR A 498 16.74 0.82 -12.57
CA THR A 498 17.01 1.61 -11.37
C THR A 498 18.48 1.42 -10.97
N ASP A 499 19.19 2.53 -10.75
CA ASP A 499 20.62 2.56 -10.35
C ASP A 499 20.75 3.36 -9.06
N PHE A 500 21.20 2.70 -7.98
CA PHE A 500 21.41 3.35 -6.69
C PHE A 500 22.79 3.98 -6.62
N LYS A 501 22.82 5.25 -6.20
CA LYS A 501 24.07 5.96 -5.85
C LYS A 501 24.38 5.78 -4.39
N HIS A 502 23.35 5.90 -3.54
CA HIS A 502 23.39 5.58 -2.12
C HIS A 502 22.22 4.69 -1.79
N GLN A 503 22.47 3.65 -1.01
CA GLN A 503 21.44 2.71 -0.54
C GLN A 503 21.84 2.18 0.82
N VAL A 504 20.86 1.94 1.68
CA VAL A 504 21.08 1.16 2.89
C VAL A 504 20.92 -0.33 2.54
N ILE A 505 21.97 -1.08 2.71
CA ILE A 505 22.01 -2.52 2.47
C ILE A 505 21.65 -3.26 3.76
N MET A 506 20.62 -4.09 3.69
CA MET A 506 20.31 -5.09 4.71
C MET A 506 21.14 -6.34 4.39
N ASN A 507 22.19 -6.58 5.16
CA ASN A 507 23.11 -7.68 4.94
C ASN A 507 22.89 -8.79 5.96
N PHE A 508 22.58 -9.99 5.47
CA PHE A 508 22.42 -11.23 6.24
C PHE A 508 23.55 -12.22 5.94
N ASP A 509 24.46 -11.89 5.02
CA ASP A 509 25.47 -12.80 4.45
C ASP A 509 26.75 -12.91 5.33
N GLY A 510 26.79 -12.22 6.47
CA GLY A 510 27.65 -12.62 7.54
C GLY A 510 29.01 -11.98 7.72
N ALA A 511 29.35 -10.83 7.09
CA ALA A 511 30.64 -10.13 7.39
C ALA A 511 30.75 -9.68 8.85
N LYS A 512 29.63 -9.41 9.51
CA LYS A 512 29.56 -9.01 10.94
C LYS A 512 29.31 -10.20 11.89
N GLY A 513 29.16 -11.42 11.38
CA GLY A 513 28.88 -12.64 12.15
C GLY A 513 27.74 -13.46 11.54
N ALA A 514 27.75 -14.78 11.76
CA ALA A 514 26.83 -15.74 11.14
C ALA A 514 25.34 -15.49 11.45
N HIS A 515 25.01 -14.79 12.55
CA HIS A 515 23.65 -14.51 13.01
C HIS A 515 23.46 -13.01 13.24
N THR A 516 23.97 -12.17 12.33
CA THR A 516 23.85 -10.72 12.41
C THR A 516 23.02 -10.20 11.25
N LEU A 517 22.07 -9.29 11.52
CA LEU A 517 21.44 -8.43 10.54
C LEU A 517 22.14 -7.07 10.59
N SER A 518 22.84 -6.68 9.55
CA SER A 518 23.45 -5.36 9.48
C SER A 518 22.74 -4.44 8.50
N PHE A 519 22.64 -3.16 8.90
CA PHE A 519 22.20 -2.04 8.06
C PHE A 519 23.41 -1.15 7.80
N GLU A 520 23.88 -1.12 6.55
CA GLU A 520 25.12 -0.50 6.17
C GLU A 520 24.94 0.33 4.88
N ASN A 521 25.79 1.33 4.67
CA ASN A 521 25.82 2.03 3.39
C ASN A 521 26.30 1.09 2.28
N LEU A 522 25.73 1.23 1.09
CA LEU A 522 26.16 0.52 -0.11
C LEU A 522 27.65 0.74 -0.38
N ASP A 523 28.40 -0.36 -0.46
CA ASP A 523 29.78 -0.39 -0.92
C ASP A 523 29.86 -1.16 -2.26
N GLY A 524 29.83 -0.41 -3.37
CA GLY A 524 29.83 -0.96 -4.71
C GLY A 524 28.58 -0.60 -5.52
N LYS A 525 28.08 -1.56 -6.30
CA LYS A 525 26.93 -1.35 -7.21
C LYS A 525 25.65 -1.93 -6.66
N SER A 526 24.53 -1.25 -6.90
CA SER A 526 23.19 -1.79 -6.68
C SER A 526 22.25 -1.31 -7.79
N TYR A 527 21.53 -2.27 -8.41
CA TYR A 527 20.64 -1.96 -9.51
C TYR A 527 19.48 -2.95 -9.63
N SER A 528 18.45 -2.54 -10.36
CA SER A 528 17.33 -3.38 -10.78
C SER A 528 17.05 -3.21 -12.26
N HIS A 529 16.93 -4.31 -13.00
CA HIS A 529 16.32 -4.38 -14.33
C HIS A 529 14.98 -5.09 -14.21
N THR A 530 13.91 -4.49 -14.73
CA THR A 530 12.59 -5.10 -14.81
C THR A 530 12.06 -4.98 -16.23
N PHE A 531 11.68 -6.10 -16.82
CA PHE A 531 10.98 -6.17 -18.11
C PHE A 531 9.62 -6.83 -17.89
N GLN A 532 8.55 -6.25 -18.42
CA GLN A 532 7.19 -6.79 -18.34
C GLN A 532 6.46 -6.69 -19.66
N VAL A 533 5.69 -7.71 -19.98
CA VAL A 533 4.76 -7.72 -21.13
C VAL A 533 3.38 -8.09 -20.61
N ASP A 534 2.38 -7.33 -21.01
CA ASP A 534 0.96 -7.53 -20.69
C ASP A 534 0.17 -7.67 -21.98
N ALA A 535 -0.75 -8.61 -22.04
CA ALA A 535 -1.69 -8.81 -23.12
C ALA A 535 -3.12 -8.92 -22.54
N THR A 536 -4.05 -8.10 -23.03
CA THR A 536 -5.47 -8.17 -22.65
C THR A 536 -6.33 -8.30 -23.89
N TYR A 537 -7.20 -9.30 -23.91
CA TYR A 537 -8.13 -9.52 -25.02
C TYR A 537 -9.56 -9.85 -24.52
N PRO A 538 -10.56 -9.09 -24.96
CA PRO A 538 -11.97 -9.42 -24.74
C PRO A 538 -12.47 -10.39 -25.82
N PHE A 539 -12.60 -11.69 -25.48
CA PHE A 539 -12.97 -12.73 -26.45
C PHE A 539 -14.37 -12.56 -27.01
N PHE A 540 -15.33 -12.33 -26.14
CA PHE A 540 -16.74 -12.08 -26.48
C PHE A 540 -17.39 -11.22 -25.40
N SER A 541 -18.66 -10.84 -25.58
CA SER A 541 -19.36 -9.98 -24.61
C SER A 541 -19.32 -10.60 -23.21
N GLY A 542 -18.75 -9.88 -22.28
CA GLY A 542 -18.61 -10.28 -20.87
C GLY A 542 -17.36 -11.12 -20.56
N MET A 543 -16.60 -11.65 -21.52
CA MET A 543 -15.40 -12.44 -21.26
C MET A 543 -14.11 -11.70 -21.68
N SER A 544 -13.15 -11.64 -20.78
CA SER A 544 -11.81 -11.12 -21.03
C SER A 544 -10.73 -12.00 -20.43
N ALA A 545 -9.57 -12.04 -21.08
CA ALA A 545 -8.35 -12.62 -20.53
C ALA A 545 -7.26 -11.57 -20.47
N THR A 546 -6.50 -11.57 -19.39
CA THR A 546 -5.28 -10.78 -19.23
C THR A 546 -4.13 -11.73 -18.88
N ALA A 547 -3.07 -11.71 -19.68
CA ALA A 547 -1.85 -12.46 -19.44
C ALA A 547 -0.70 -11.49 -19.23
N THR A 548 0.14 -11.74 -18.24
CA THR A 548 1.33 -10.94 -17.95
C THR A 548 2.53 -11.83 -17.71
N PHE A 549 3.67 -11.40 -18.19
CA PHE A 549 4.95 -12.01 -17.88
C PHE A 549 5.97 -10.93 -17.52
N ARG A 550 6.67 -11.10 -16.40
CA ARG A 550 7.68 -10.17 -15.90
C ARG A 550 8.98 -10.89 -15.58
N LEU A 551 10.09 -10.22 -15.89
CA LEU A 551 11.46 -10.62 -15.54
C LEU A 551 12.08 -9.56 -14.64
N ASN A 552 12.81 -9.98 -13.60
CA ASN A 552 13.58 -9.12 -12.71
C ASN A 552 15.04 -9.62 -12.61
N ASP A 553 15.99 -8.70 -12.73
CA ASP A 553 17.38 -8.90 -12.33
C ASP A 553 17.77 -7.82 -11.34
N VAL A 554 17.76 -8.14 -10.05
CA VAL A 554 18.04 -7.23 -8.95
C VAL A 554 19.29 -7.67 -8.24
N LYS A 555 20.32 -6.82 -8.23
CA LYS A 555 21.60 -7.10 -7.60
C LYS A 555 22.06 -5.94 -6.74
N SER A 556 22.70 -6.26 -5.64
CA SER A 556 23.33 -5.29 -4.73
C SER A 556 24.70 -5.84 -4.31
N ALA A 557 25.63 -4.94 -4.05
CA ALA A 557 26.91 -5.30 -3.43
C ALA A 557 26.66 -5.60 -1.94
N TYR A 558 27.14 -6.76 -1.51
CA TYR A 558 27.22 -7.19 -0.12
C TYR A 558 28.69 -7.43 0.17
N ASP A 559 29.26 -6.68 1.11
CA ASP A 559 30.69 -6.71 1.43
C ASP A 559 31.58 -6.54 0.16
N GLY A 560 31.21 -5.58 -0.70
CA GLY A 560 31.91 -5.31 -1.97
C GLY A 560 31.61 -6.32 -3.10
N VAL A 561 30.90 -7.42 -2.83
CA VAL A 561 30.60 -8.48 -3.82
C VAL A 561 29.18 -8.34 -4.37
N LEU A 562 29.06 -8.16 -5.67
CA LEU A 562 27.76 -8.03 -6.36
C LEU A 562 27.03 -9.39 -6.37
N ARG A 563 25.87 -9.46 -5.70
CA ARG A 563 25.03 -10.66 -5.59
C ARG A 563 23.57 -10.34 -5.89
N THR A 564 22.80 -11.36 -6.30
CA THR A 564 21.34 -11.23 -6.45
C THR A 564 20.70 -10.91 -5.10
N LYS A 565 19.75 -9.96 -5.08
CA LYS A 565 19.02 -9.61 -3.87
C LYS A 565 18.21 -10.80 -3.35
N PRO A 566 18.31 -11.16 -2.04
CA PRO A 566 17.53 -12.25 -1.46
C PRO A 566 16.02 -12.04 -1.59
N LEU A 567 15.25 -13.12 -1.53
CA LEU A 567 13.79 -13.14 -1.53
C LEU A 567 13.16 -12.35 -2.70
N THR A 568 13.87 -12.30 -3.85
CA THR A 568 13.40 -11.63 -5.06
C THR A 568 13.25 -12.67 -6.18
N SER A 569 12.01 -12.88 -6.63
CA SER A 569 11.71 -13.80 -7.73
C SER A 569 12.25 -13.28 -9.06
N ARG A 570 12.90 -14.14 -9.83
CA ARG A 570 13.49 -13.78 -11.13
C ARG A 570 12.44 -13.51 -12.21
N TYR A 571 11.30 -14.19 -12.14
CA TYR A 571 10.18 -13.98 -13.06
C TYR A 571 8.85 -14.17 -12.37
N LYS A 572 7.80 -13.61 -12.94
CA LYS A 572 6.42 -13.79 -12.54
C LYS A 572 5.53 -13.92 -13.78
N GLY A 573 4.60 -14.86 -13.73
CA GLY A 573 3.51 -15.00 -14.70
C GLY A 573 2.17 -14.78 -14.01
N LEU A 574 1.25 -14.13 -14.68
CA LEU A 574 -0.15 -13.95 -14.26
C LEU A 574 -1.07 -14.24 -15.43
N LEU A 575 -2.12 -15.00 -15.19
CA LEU A 575 -3.22 -15.20 -16.14
C LEU A 575 -4.54 -15.01 -15.40
N THR A 576 -5.30 -14.00 -15.79
CA THR A 576 -6.63 -13.72 -15.26
C THR A 576 -7.68 -13.92 -16.34
N LEU A 577 -8.67 -14.76 -16.05
CA LEU A 577 -9.87 -14.96 -16.86
C LEU A 577 -11.05 -14.39 -16.10
N SER A 578 -11.84 -13.55 -16.72
CA SER A 578 -13.04 -12.93 -16.13
C SER A 578 -14.22 -13.06 -17.09
N TYR A 579 -15.33 -13.56 -16.58
CA TYR A 579 -16.57 -13.68 -17.33
C TYR A 579 -17.76 -13.12 -16.57
N LYS A 580 -18.50 -12.22 -17.20
CA LYS A 580 -19.78 -11.70 -16.73
C LYS A 580 -20.89 -12.16 -17.69
N THR A 581 -21.96 -12.70 -17.15
CA THR A 581 -23.14 -13.06 -17.96
C THR A 581 -23.78 -11.81 -18.57
N PRO A 582 -24.58 -11.93 -19.68
CA PRO A 582 -25.10 -10.76 -20.39
C PRO A 582 -25.92 -9.77 -19.56
N LEU A 583 -26.59 -10.23 -18.51
CA LEU A 583 -27.34 -9.38 -17.57
C LEU A 583 -26.52 -8.98 -16.34
N GLU A 584 -25.20 -9.25 -16.35
CA GLU A 584 -24.27 -9.04 -15.23
C GLU A 584 -24.71 -9.69 -13.90
N LEU A 585 -25.61 -10.69 -13.97
CA LEU A 585 -26.12 -11.37 -12.77
C LEU A 585 -25.12 -12.31 -12.14
N TRP A 586 -24.23 -12.91 -12.95
CA TRP A 586 -23.16 -13.77 -12.49
C TRP A 586 -21.82 -13.27 -13.02
N GLN A 587 -20.82 -13.28 -12.13
CA GLN A 587 -19.43 -13.03 -12.49
C GLN A 587 -18.57 -14.19 -12.01
N PHE A 588 -17.65 -14.64 -12.87
CA PHE A 588 -16.69 -15.72 -12.64
C PHE A 588 -15.29 -15.15 -12.89
N ASP A 589 -14.42 -15.24 -11.92
CA ASP A 589 -13.04 -14.78 -12.01
C ASP A 589 -12.10 -15.91 -11.62
N VAL A 590 -11.07 -16.15 -12.42
CA VAL A 590 -10.02 -17.14 -12.14
C VAL A 590 -8.69 -16.48 -12.42
N THR A 591 -7.75 -16.57 -11.48
CA THR A 591 -6.41 -16.02 -11.63
C THR A 591 -5.36 -17.07 -11.24
N GLY A 592 -4.44 -17.35 -12.15
CA GLY A 592 -3.27 -18.17 -11.92
C GLY A 592 -2.01 -17.34 -11.78
N HIS A 593 -1.18 -17.65 -10.78
CA HIS A 593 0.08 -16.98 -10.48
C HIS A 593 1.24 -17.97 -10.58
N LEU A 594 2.20 -17.70 -11.45
CA LEU A 594 3.47 -18.40 -11.50
C LEU A 594 4.54 -17.50 -10.88
N ASN A 595 5.12 -17.92 -9.77
CA ASN A 595 6.20 -17.21 -9.10
C ASN A 595 7.51 -17.95 -9.32
N GLY A 596 8.51 -17.27 -9.87
CA GLY A 596 9.83 -17.83 -10.14
C GLY A 596 10.65 -17.99 -8.87
N GLY A 597 11.60 -18.92 -8.92
CA GLY A 597 12.56 -19.10 -7.84
C GLY A 597 13.51 -17.92 -7.65
N GLY A 598 14.21 -17.91 -6.54
CA GLY A 598 15.17 -16.86 -6.16
C GLY A 598 16.24 -17.39 -5.20
N ARG A 599 16.86 -16.50 -4.44
CA ARG A 599 17.92 -16.76 -3.46
C ARG A 599 17.43 -16.51 -2.03
N LEU A 600 17.81 -17.34 -1.08
CA LEU A 600 17.67 -17.13 0.36
C LEU A 600 18.89 -16.36 0.94
N TYR A 601 18.88 -16.09 2.25
CA TYR A 601 19.96 -15.36 2.92
C TYR A 601 21.28 -16.15 2.94
N ASP A 602 21.21 -17.48 3.10
CA ASP A 602 22.35 -18.39 3.07
C ASP A 602 22.87 -18.71 1.65
N GLN A 603 22.40 -17.96 0.64
CA GLN A 603 22.70 -18.12 -0.77
C GLN A 603 22.10 -19.39 -1.42
N SER A 604 21.43 -20.25 -0.70
CA SER A 604 20.65 -21.35 -1.28
C SER A 604 19.50 -20.80 -2.13
N ARG A 605 18.88 -21.66 -2.94
CA ARG A 605 17.83 -21.29 -3.88
C ARG A 605 16.50 -21.89 -3.47
N TYR A 606 15.44 -21.07 -3.52
CA TYR A 606 14.08 -21.57 -3.43
C TYR A 606 13.48 -21.83 -4.83
N PRO A 607 12.55 -22.81 -4.96
CA PRO A 607 11.96 -23.21 -6.24
C PRO A 607 10.91 -22.20 -6.74
N ALA A 608 10.49 -22.38 -7.98
CA ALA A 608 9.28 -21.74 -8.51
C ALA A 608 8.03 -22.48 -8.01
N TYR A 609 6.93 -21.74 -7.88
CA TYR A 609 5.64 -22.30 -7.48
C TYR A 609 4.46 -21.66 -8.23
N PHE A 610 3.33 -22.38 -8.23
CA PHE A 610 2.11 -21.94 -8.88
C PHE A 610 0.97 -21.89 -7.88
N GLN A 611 0.17 -20.81 -7.95
CA GLN A 611 -1.04 -20.63 -7.16
C GLN A 611 -2.24 -20.36 -8.07
N LEU A 612 -3.39 -20.85 -7.68
CA LEU A 612 -4.65 -20.60 -8.35
C LEU A 612 -5.65 -19.99 -7.36
N GLN A 613 -6.38 -18.97 -7.79
CA GLN A 613 -7.51 -18.41 -7.05
C GLN A 613 -8.73 -18.30 -7.96
N ALA A 614 -9.92 -18.40 -7.39
CA ALA A 614 -11.17 -18.29 -8.14
C ALA A 614 -12.25 -17.67 -7.26
N GLN A 615 -13.16 -16.93 -7.89
CA GLN A 615 -14.34 -16.35 -7.24
C GLN A 615 -15.56 -16.44 -8.18
N VAL A 616 -16.72 -16.71 -7.58
CA VAL A 616 -18.03 -16.58 -8.22
C VAL A 616 -18.83 -15.54 -7.44
N THR A 617 -19.42 -14.60 -8.15
CA THR A 617 -20.29 -13.57 -7.56
C THR A 617 -21.66 -13.63 -8.21
N ARG A 618 -22.72 -13.59 -7.39
CA ARG A 618 -24.10 -13.44 -7.83
C ARG A 618 -24.61 -12.07 -7.41
N GLU A 619 -25.01 -11.28 -8.39
CA GLU A 619 -25.62 -9.96 -8.19
C GLU A 619 -27.14 -10.08 -8.06
N PHE A 620 -27.70 -9.38 -7.07
CA PHE A 620 -29.14 -9.16 -6.86
C PHE A 620 -29.39 -7.64 -6.83
N ARG A 621 -30.64 -7.24 -6.77
CA ARG A 621 -31.01 -5.81 -6.83
C ARG A 621 -30.36 -4.95 -5.75
N HIS A 622 -30.27 -5.41 -4.50
CA HIS A 622 -29.79 -4.66 -3.35
C HIS A 622 -28.58 -5.31 -2.64
N PHE A 623 -28.18 -6.48 -3.05
CA PHE A 623 -27.04 -7.19 -2.48
C PHE A 623 -26.37 -8.09 -3.51
N SER A 624 -25.13 -8.45 -3.24
CA SER A 624 -24.45 -9.53 -3.95
C SER A 624 -23.88 -10.54 -2.96
N VAL A 625 -23.82 -11.79 -3.38
CA VAL A 625 -23.18 -12.89 -2.63
C VAL A 625 -21.99 -13.34 -3.44
N TYR A 626 -20.87 -13.54 -2.78
CA TYR A 626 -19.66 -14.07 -3.40
C TYR A 626 -19.10 -15.25 -2.61
N LEU A 627 -18.55 -16.21 -3.35
CA LEU A 627 -17.86 -17.40 -2.84
C LEU A 627 -16.57 -17.55 -3.63
N GLY A 628 -15.48 -17.82 -2.96
CA GLY A 628 -14.21 -18.00 -3.63
C GLY A 628 -13.22 -18.82 -2.83
N GLY A 629 -12.04 -18.98 -3.40
CA GLY A 629 -10.92 -19.63 -2.77
C GLY A 629 -9.60 -19.07 -3.25
N GLU A 630 -8.67 -18.98 -2.31
CA GLU A 630 -7.29 -18.58 -2.52
C GLU A 630 -6.37 -19.77 -2.41
N ASN A 631 -5.25 -19.71 -3.13
CA ASN A 631 -4.26 -20.78 -3.12
C ASN A 631 -4.85 -22.19 -3.29
N LEU A 632 -5.79 -22.34 -4.26
CA LEU A 632 -6.50 -23.61 -4.54
C LEU A 632 -5.55 -24.76 -4.92
N THR A 633 -4.31 -24.46 -5.27
CA THR A 633 -3.25 -25.46 -5.48
C THR A 633 -2.69 -26.04 -4.19
N HIS A 634 -3.08 -25.46 -3.05
CA HIS A 634 -2.61 -25.85 -1.72
C HIS A 634 -1.08 -25.83 -1.58
N TYR A 635 -0.39 -24.99 -2.37
CA TYR A 635 1.05 -24.84 -2.26
C TYR A 635 1.41 -24.01 -1.02
N ARG A 636 2.35 -24.47 -0.21
CA ARG A 636 2.88 -23.72 0.93
C ARG A 636 4.35 -24.07 1.14
N ILE A 637 5.05 -23.23 1.89
CA ILE A 637 6.41 -23.51 2.36
C ILE A 637 6.31 -24.55 3.47
N ASP A 638 7.06 -25.66 3.37
CA ASP A 638 7.01 -26.73 4.38
C ASP A 638 7.60 -26.28 5.73
N HIS A 639 8.69 -25.49 5.69
CA HIS A 639 9.37 -24.97 6.88
C HIS A 639 9.64 -23.47 6.72
N PRO A 640 8.63 -22.59 6.92
CA PRO A 640 8.79 -21.15 6.79
C PRO A 640 9.67 -20.53 7.88
N ILE A 641 9.85 -21.23 9.00
CA ILE A 641 10.61 -20.79 10.17
C ILE A 641 11.83 -21.70 10.37
N VAL A 642 13.01 -21.09 10.32
CA VAL A 642 14.29 -21.77 10.58
C VAL A 642 14.44 -21.97 12.09
N GLN A 643 14.80 -23.18 12.53
CA GLN A 643 14.95 -23.53 13.95
C GLN A 643 13.68 -23.29 14.79
N SER A 644 12.50 -23.61 14.24
CA SER A 644 11.20 -23.45 14.93
C SER A 644 11.13 -24.18 16.27
N HIS A 645 11.82 -25.32 16.42
CA HIS A 645 11.90 -26.07 17.69
C HIS A 645 12.84 -25.43 18.74
N HIS A 646 13.67 -24.47 18.35
CA HIS A 646 14.62 -23.75 19.21
C HIS A 646 14.49 -22.24 19.02
N PRO A 647 13.32 -21.64 19.32
CA PRO A 647 13.03 -20.23 19.00
C PRO A 647 13.85 -19.21 19.78
N TRP A 648 14.54 -19.66 20.82
CA TRP A 648 15.43 -18.81 21.64
C TRP A 648 16.89 -18.87 21.19
N SER A 649 17.20 -19.64 20.15
CA SER A 649 18.55 -19.72 19.58
C SER A 649 18.85 -18.53 18.67
N ALA A 650 20.14 -18.15 18.57
CA ALA A 650 20.61 -17.14 17.63
C ALA A 650 20.35 -17.53 16.14
N ALA A 651 20.13 -18.80 15.86
CA ALA A 651 19.83 -19.32 14.53
C ALA A 651 18.33 -19.30 14.20
N PHE A 652 17.47 -18.95 15.13
CA PHE A 652 16.03 -18.81 14.88
C PHE A 652 15.75 -17.69 13.87
N ASP A 653 14.95 -17.99 12.86
CA ASP A 653 14.63 -16.99 11.82
C ASP A 653 13.28 -17.26 11.17
N ALA A 654 12.31 -16.36 11.42
CA ALA A 654 10.98 -16.38 10.79
C ALA A 654 10.88 -15.44 9.57
N THR A 655 12.00 -14.84 9.11
CA THR A 655 11.98 -13.77 8.08
C THR A 655 12.26 -14.26 6.66
N GLN A 656 12.57 -15.55 6.47
CA GLN A 656 12.90 -16.12 5.15
C GLN A 656 11.67 -16.59 4.36
N VAL A 657 10.62 -15.77 4.32
CA VAL A 657 9.37 -16.11 3.65
C VAL A 657 9.46 -15.80 2.15
N TRP A 658 9.51 -16.84 1.33
CA TRP A 658 9.62 -16.75 -0.13
C TRP A 658 8.36 -17.19 -0.89
N GLY A 659 7.36 -17.73 -0.20
CA GLY A 659 6.11 -18.23 -0.77
C GLY A 659 4.96 -18.18 0.25
N PRO A 660 3.83 -18.82 -0.03
CA PRO A 660 2.70 -18.88 0.88
C PRO A 660 3.03 -19.64 2.16
N VAL A 661 2.61 -19.12 3.31
CA VAL A 661 2.73 -19.79 4.61
C VAL A 661 1.46 -20.61 4.93
N THR A 662 0.31 -20.23 4.33
CA THR A 662 -0.97 -20.94 4.47
C THR A 662 -1.30 -21.77 3.24
N GLY A 663 -2.05 -22.87 3.41
CA GLY A 663 -2.56 -23.70 2.33
C GLY A 663 -3.77 -23.08 1.60
N ALA A 664 -4.61 -23.92 1.00
CA ALA A 664 -5.85 -23.50 0.35
C ALA A 664 -6.84 -22.94 1.36
N MET A 665 -7.45 -21.81 1.03
CA MET A 665 -8.43 -21.11 1.85
C MET A 665 -9.70 -20.88 1.05
N ALA A 666 -10.84 -21.19 1.63
CA ALA A 666 -12.16 -20.85 1.08
C ALA A 666 -12.73 -19.64 1.82
N TYR A 667 -13.53 -18.84 1.11
CA TYR A 667 -14.21 -17.68 1.71
C TYR A 667 -15.58 -17.45 1.10
N ALA A 668 -16.44 -16.79 1.87
CA ALA A 668 -17.75 -16.33 1.43
C ALA A 668 -18.03 -14.93 1.98
N GLY A 669 -18.90 -14.19 1.30
CA GLY A 669 -19.36 -12.92 1.82
C GLY A 669 -20.58 -12.36 1.12
N VAL A 670 -21.11 -11.30 1.72
CA VAL A 670 -22.30 -10.60 1.23
C VAL A 670 -21.98 -9.10 1.20
N ARG A 671 -22.25 -8.48 0.05
CA ARG A 671 -22.22 -7.02 -0.11
C ARG A 671 -23.65 -6.51 -0.23
N PHE A 672 -24.02 -5.59 0.59
CA PHE A 672 -25.32 -4.93 0.58
C PHE A 672 -25.18 -3.48 0.15
N LYS A 673 -26.14 -2.98 -0.65
CA LYS A 673 -26.16 -1.63 -1.15
C LYS A 673 -27.59 -1.11 -1.15
N LEU A 674 -27.83 -0.04 -0.38
CA LEU A 674 -29.05 0.71 -0.37
C LEU A 674 -28.72 2.16 -0.75
N GLU A 675 -29.02 2.55 -1.99
CA GLU A 675 -28.86 3.91 -2.47
C GLU A 675 -30.22 4.60 -2.49
N LYS A 676 -30.22 5.89 -2.19
CA LYS A 676 -31.41 6.73 -2.35
C LYS A 676 -31.68 6.87 -3.86
N ILE A 677 -32.86 6.48 -4.29
CA ILE A 677 -33.31 6.60 -5.68
C ILE A 677 -33.64 8.06 -5.97
#